data_1e64b340cafdbfec72053383187eca7a
#
_entry.id   1e64b340cafdbfec72053383187eca7a
#
_cell.length_a   1.000
_cell.length_b   1.000
_cell.length_c   1.000
_cell.angle_alpha   90.00
_cell.angle_beta   90.00
_cell.angle_gamma   90.00
#
_symmetry.space_group_name_H-M   'P 1'
#
loop_
_entity.id
_entity.type
_entity.pdbx_description
1 polymer ?
#
loop_
_entity_poly.entity_id
_entity_poly.type
_entity_poly.pdbx_seq_one_letter_code
_entity_poly.pdbx_strand_id
1 'polypeptide(L)'
;MKKMIVLLILTCVTLLNGQSFAQEKTLDFWDEAPRLFNTAVAGADIAQPSVQRPNKAFGIDHADKKAGDFSVVYTASGKGRSNVIGFVSSIWGETWALDAQAVLHLHIKIKSSEIPSSWPVELVDSAGRKLSGRVSIGGNGWTEIHLPLKSLKADDSFDYEDIKLCQFRLKLSNDAKLWFDGVHFMSGNRYIGVTDKSLRQRMDEERRTRDSRIALALEASRKDEKTGGPWTSYFASLYLNKDVAEVNAKMLAGLDAHRHEDPWSLFMTPYLCRVYYFFSAKSDKFPGRITPEVEKKLLSVLWDRTYEKNDIHWAKQSTWWLDGSENHDLNAKACNLVSSRIFMNEPEYKDRIYPDYGYGGGLHYGAPSYHGKDLKDRKHGGRATLSDGKEYKAADHYYAWRDFMKEYFIERSKRGFFVERSSRGYMAHTFNFVDLVYTCSGDNDLTQIVKQFYDLAWADWAQEQISGSRGGTKTRHHYNIGNGRMAIYMTYYLGGPGNGSIWFYWSLINGYELPAIVFQTALDRTSLGNYEYISRGVGEEENKWPRPLGTERTLLCDTESRFVKYSYVTPDYILSTQMEHPAAMHSHLSTAGRWQGMVFAQDPECRIVTVGMSYSNDGGARNKKYDMEMMYRSAQSKSVLVTQQARRWYQINPDWFPAQERYQMPMGVYFGNRWDRKEEKEGWIFVETGNAYAAVRPVVWDEVWEKEQSVKNKGNQKYFNSHKQKPTVKLAVDTYTWKRDNTVIELKDKFAPVIIEGGQKRDYATLDAFMADVLDNSLALYKTVVPGYHTLVYTGCGEDAKEIVFNTGSLEIPTIGGAYIDYAYPMAFESPYMKSAYKSGLIEMNTKRLNLNLDFARFEKK
;
A
#
# COMPACT_ATOMS: atom_id res chain seq x y z
N MET A 1 -18.53 21.28 -3.86
CA MET A 1 -17.35 20.45 -4.08
C MET A 1 -16.48 20.27 -2.85
N LYS A 2 -16.11 21.31 -2.07
CA LYS A 2 -15.53 21.15 -0.71
C LYS A 2 -16.27 20.15 0.18
N LYS A 3 -17.57 19.95 -0.02
CA LYS A 3 -18.39 19.02 0.75
C LYS A 3 -18.67 17.69 0.04
N MET A 4 -18.28 17.49 -1.19
CA MET A 4 -18.59 16.24 -1.88
C MET A 4 -17.42 15.24 -1.86
N ILE A 5 -16.21 15.72 -1.76
CA ILE A 5 -15.07 14.87 -1.36
C ILE A 5 -15.00 14.76 0.14
N VAL A 6 -15.25 15.80 0.85
CA VAL A 6 -15.61 15.71 2.25
C VAL A 6 -16.93 14.94 2.39
N LEU A 7 -17.83 14.86 1.41
CA LEU A 7 -18.98 13.96 1.45
C LEU A 7 -18.65 12.55 0.92
N LEU A 8 -17.84 12.34 -0.09
CA LEU A 8 -17.31 11.00 -0.38
C LEU A 8 -16.26 10.57 0.66
N ILE A 9 -15.41 11.44 1.12
CA ILE A 9 -14.51 11.22 2.26
C ILE A 9 -15.26 11.32 3.59
N LEU A 10 -16.19 12.28 3.81
CA LEU A 10 -16.99 12.40 5.02
C LEU A 10 -18.29 11.58 4.97
N THR A 11 -18.84 11.17 3.86
CA THR A 11 -19.94 10.21 3.85
C THR A 11 -19.41 8.79 3.98
N CYS A 12 -18.23 8.49 3.51
CA CYS A 12 -17.51 7.30 3.95
C CYS A 12 -17.07 7.40 5.42
N VAL A 13 -16.81 8.59 5.95
CA VAL A 13 -16.45 8.86 7.35
C VAL A 13 -17.70 9.08 8.22
N THR A 14 -18.79 9.68 7.75
CA THR A 14 -20.03 9.88 8.54
C THR A 14 -21.00 8.71 8.50
N LEU A 15 -20.93 7.84 7.50
CA LEU A 15 -21.59 6.53 7.59
C LEU A 15 -20.88 5.60 8.57
N LEU A 16 -19.65 5.91 8.94
CA LEU A 16 -18.90 5.26 10.02
C LEU A 16 -19.33 5.70 11.44
N ASN A 17 -20.16 6.75 11.58
CA ASN A 17 -20.54 7.30 12.89
C ASN A 17 -21.81 6.69 13.52
N GLY A 18 -22.41 5.70 12.91
CA GLY A 18 -23.62 5.03 13.44
C GLY A 18 -23.41 3.67 14.10
N GLN A 19 -22.19 3.12 14.04
CA GLN A 19 -21.85 1.86 14.67
C GLN A 19 -20.49 1.96 15.34
N SER A 20 -20.35 1.30 16.49
CA SER A 20 -19.07 1.16 17.18
C SER A 20 -17.99 0.80 16.18
N PHE A 21 -16.96 1.64 16.07
CA PHE A 21 -15.84 1.46 15.16
C PHE A 21 -15.23 0.08 15.30
N ALA A 22 -15.62 -0.83 14.44
CA ALA A 22 -14.70 -1.84 14.01
C ALA A 22 -13.70 -1.12 13.08
N GLN A 23 -12.48 -0.96 13.52
CA GLN A 23 -11.33 -0.38 12.81
C GLN A 23 -11.14 -0.94 11.39
N GLU A 24 -11.87 -1.98 11.06
CA GLU A 24 -11.80 -2.84 9.90
C GLU A 24 -12.55 -2.31 8.66
N LYS A 25 -13.64 -1.58 8.82
CA LYS A 25 -14.38 -1.00 7.69
C LYS A 25 -13.70 0.21 7.06
N THR A 26 -12.88 0.91 7.84
CA THR A 26 -12.09 2.05 7.35
C THR A 26 -11.02 1.61 6.35
N LEU A 27 -10.61 0.35 6.36
CA LEU A 27 -9.55 -0.17 5.50
C LEU A 27 -10.04 -0.42 4.07
N ASP A 28 -11.29 -0.83 3.90
CA ASP A 28 -11.85 -1.12 2.57
C ASP A 28 -12.03 0.15 1.71
N PHE A 29 -12.22 1.30 2.37
CA PHE A 29 -12.30 2.59 1.68
C PHE A 29 -11.00 2.99 0.98
N TRP A 30 -9.86 2.67 1.56
CA TRP A 30 -8.56 3.02 1.02
C TRP A 30 -8.14 2.16 -0.19
N ASP A 31 -8.76 1.02 -0.35
CA ASP A 31 -8.55 0.16 -1.52
C ASP A 31 -9.20 0.74 -2.77
N GLU A 32 -10.18 1.61 -2.59
CA GLU A 32 -10.82 2.37 -3.66
C GLU A 32 -10.15 3.74 -3.93
N ALA A 33 -9.00 4.02 -3.33
CA ALA A 33 -8.29 5.29 -3.50
C ALA A 33 -8.12 5.73 -4.97
N PRO A 34 -7.85 4.84 -5.94
CA PRO A 34 -7.85 5.19 -7.36
C PRO A 34 -9.20 5.69 -7.87
N ARG A 35 -10.31 5.30 -7.24
CA ARG A 35 -11.66 5.77 -7.59
C ARG A 35 -11.99 7.14 -7.02
N LEU A 36 -11.22 7.63 -6.05
CA LEU A 36 -11.38 9.00 -5.55
C LEU A 36 -11.13 10.05 -6.64
N PHE A 37 -10.46 9.68 -7.71
CA PHE A 37 -10.29 10.53 -8.88
C PHE A 37 -11.55 10.63 -9.76
N ASN A 38 -12.53 9.73 -9.59
CA ASN A 38 -13.80 9.73 -10.27
C ASN A 38 -14.90 10.23 -9.34
N THR A 39 -15.06 11.53 -9.22
CA THR A 39 -16.01 12.12 -8.29
C THR A 39 -17.27 12.55 -8.99
N ALA A 40 -18.44 12.09 -8.52
CA ALA A 40 -19.73 12.54 -9.03
C ALA A 40 -20.05 13.95 -8.52
N VAL A 41 -20.42 14.85 -9.41
CA VAL A 41 -20.87 16.22 -9.10
C VAL A 41 -22.18 16.52 -9.83
N ALA A 42 -23.01 17.38 -9.23
CA ALA A 42 -24.26 17.82 -9.84
C ALA A 42 -24.35 19.34 -9.89
N GLY A 43 -24.93 19.84 -10.96
CA GLY A 43 -25.27 21.26 -11.15
C GLY A 43 -24.62 21.91 -12.37
N ALA A 44 -25.05 23.12 -12.72
CA ALA A 44 -24.59 23.85 -13.90
C ALA A 44 -23.17 24.43 -13.77
N ASP A 45 -22.66 24.62 -12.54
CA ASP A 45 -21.37 25.27 -12.26
C ASP A 45 -20.22 24.26 -12.06
N ILE A 46 -20.27 23.15 -12.74
CA ILE A 46 -19.23 22.11 -12.68
C ILE A 46 -17.86 22.63 -13.14
N ALA A 47 -17.86 23.70 -13.90
CA ALA A 47 -16.63 24.34 -14.40
C ALA A 47 -15.81 25.07 -13.30
N GLN A 48 -16.36 25.26 -12.09
CA GLN A 48 -15.64 25.91 -10.98
C GLN A 48 -15.45 24.95 -9.80
N PRO A 49 -14.32 24.27 -9.74
CA PRO A 49 -14.07 23.24 -8.73
C PRO A 49 -14.08 23.70 -7.26
N SER A 50 -13.90 24.98 -7.01
CA SER A 50 -13.46 25.45 -5.70
C SER A 50 -14.56 25.77 -4.68
N VAL A 51 -15.85 25.78 -5.02
CA VAL A 51 -16.83 26.49 -4.17
C VAL A 51 -18.13 25.74 -3.87
N GLN A 52 -18.34 24.56 -4.37
CA GLN A 52 -19.69 23.99 -4.29
C GLN A 52 -20.03 23.32 -2.95
N ARG A 53 -21.18 23.73 -2.42
CA ARG A 53 -21.81 23.15 -1.23
C ARG A 53 -22.22 21.69 -1.52
N PRO A 54 -22.25 20.77 -0.52
CA PRO A 54 -22.72 19.42 -0.76
C PRO A 54 -24.13 19.49 -1.30
N ASN A 55 -24.31 18.95 -2.45
CA ASN A 55 -25.65 18.77 -2.98
C ASN A 55 -26.32 17.63 -2.21
N LYS A 56 -27.36 17.95 -1.45
CA LYS A 56 -28.16 17.00 -0.69
C LYS A 56 -28.82 15.91 -1.59
N ALA A 57 -28.75 16.07 -2.90
CA ALA A 57 -29.24 15.11 -3.86
C ALA A 57 -28.34 13.87 -4.01
N PHE A 58 -27.09 13.92 -3.57
CA PHE A 58 -26.18 12.78 -3.59
C PHE A 58 -26.14 12.04 -2.26
N GLY A 59 -26.05 10.72 -2.35
CA GLY A 59 -25.85 9.81 -1.25
C GLY A 59 -24.99 8.62 -1.66
N ILE A 60 -24.79 7.71 -0.74
CA ILE A 60 -24.07 6.46 -0.96
C ILE A 60 -25.00 5.32 -0.59
N ASP A 61 -24.97 4.23 -1.38
CA ASP A 61 -25.73 3.02 -1.12
C ASP A 61 -24.77 1.82 -1.05
N HIS A 62 -24.67 1.21 0.13
CA HIS A 62 -23.88 0.02 0.34
C HIS A 62 -24.60 -1.27 -0.01
N ALA A 63 -25.91 -1.24 -0.08
CA ALA A 63 -26.74 -2.41 -0.34
C ALA A 63 -26.93 -2.67 -1.84
N ASP A 64 -27.12 -1.60 -2.60
CA ASP A 64 -27.43 -1.66 -4.03
C ASP A 64 -26.23 -1.17 -4.86
N LYS A 65 -25.35 -2.09 -5.21
CA LYS A 65 -24.07 -1.84 -5.90
C LYS A 65 -23.76 -2.93 -6.92
N LYS A 66 -22.85 -2.64 -7.83
CA LYS A 66 -22.32 -3.60 -8.81
C LYS A 66 -20.82 -3.86 -8.61
N ALA A 67 -20.13 -2.87 -8.09
CA ALA A 67 -18.68 -2.93 -7.95
C ALA A 67 -18.26 -2.28 -6.64
N GLY A 68 -17.19 -2.82 -5.98
CA GLY A 68 -16.67 -2.27 -4.74
C GLY A 68 -17.66 -2.27 -3.58
N ASP A 69 -17.51 -1.34 -2.65
CA ASP A 69 -18.24 -1.32 -1.39
C ASP A 69 -19.51 -0.49 -1.41
N PHE A 70 -19.67 0.37 -2.40
CA PHE A 70 -20.86 1.23 -2.51
C PHE A 70 -21.09 1.71 -3.95
N SER A 71 -22.31 2.17 -4.21
CA SER A 71 -22.66 2.97 -5.37
C SER A 71 -22.97 4.41 -4.97
N VAL A 72 -22.84 5.34 -5.90
CA VAL A 72 -23.28 6.73 -5.72
C VAL A 72 -24.74 6.87 -6.11
N VAL A 73 -25.57 7.35 -5.18
CA VAL A 73 -27.00 7.59 -5.40
C VAL A 73 -27.26 9.06 -5.65
N TYR A 74 -27.99 9.37 -6.67
CA TYR A 74 -28.47 10.71 -6.97
C TYR A 74 -30.00 10.77 -6.96
N THR A 75 -30.57 11.70 -6.20
CA THR A 75 -32.02 11.99 -6.22
C THR A 75 -32.28 13.10 -7.23
N ALA A 76 -32.77 12.70 -8.38
CA ALA A 76 -33.11 13.60 -9.49
C ALA A 76 -34.50 14.21 -9.29
N SER A 77 -34.59 15.50 -9.56
CA SER A 77 -35.90 16.19 -9.56
C SER A 77 -36.60 16.04 -10.92
N GLY A 78 -37.85 15.64 -10.87
CA GLY A 78 -38.77 15.65 -12.02
C GLY A 78 -39.24 17.06 -12.40
N LYS A 79 -40.48 17.17 -12.82
CA LYS A 79 -41.12 18.44 -13.21
C LYS A 79 -40.44 19.14 -14.38
N GLY A 80 -39.88 18.39 -15.33
CA GLY A 80 -39.27 18.91 -16.53
C GLY A 80 -37.95 19.67 -16.31
N ARG A 81 -37.36 19.65 -15.10
CA ARG A 81 -36.09 20.27 -14.83
C ARG A 81 -34.96 19.43 -15.42
N SER A 82 -33.92 20.11 -15.91
CA SER A 82 -32.72 19.47 -16.35
C SER A 82 -31.89 19.08 -15.14
N ASN A 83 -31.55 17.80 -15.00
CA ASN A 83 -30.60 17.28 -14.04
C ASN A 83 -29.28 17.03 -14.78
N VAL A 84 -28.21 17.60 -14.30
CA VAL A 84 -26.87 17.37 -14.84
C VAL A 84 -26.05 16.65 -13.79
N ILE A 85 -25.56 15.48 -14.14
CA ILE A 85 -24.72 14.65 -13.28
C ILE A 85 -23.39 14.49 -13.97
N GLY A 86 -22.32 14.91 -13.32
CA GLY A 86 -20.99 14.88 -13.89
C GLY A 86 -20.03 14.08 -13.03
N PHE A 87 -19.02 13.53 -13.69
CA PHE A 87 -17.87 12.88 -13.09
C PHE A 87 -16.63 13.65 -13.50
N VAL A 88 -15.75 13.93 -12.57
CA VAL A 88 -14.47 14.58 -12.81
C VAL A 88 -13.35 13.60 -12.47
N SER A 89 -12.24 13.69 -13.18
CA SER A 89 -11.08 12.86 -12.92
C SER A 89 -10.52 13.12 -11.52
N SER A 90 -10.53 14.40 -11.14
CA SER A 90 -10.10 14.84 -9.82
C SER A 90 -10.82 16.13 -9.47
N ILE A 91 -10.99 16.36 -8.16
CA ILE A 91 -11.53 17.64 -7.64
C ILE A 91 -10.57 18.80 -7.76
N TRP A 92 -9.32 18.51 -8.09
CA TRP A 92 -8.23 19.48 -8.14
C TRP A 92 -7.98 20.00 -9.54
N GLY A 93 -8.81 19.58 -10.51
CA GLY A 93 -8.70 20.02 -11.89
C GLY A 93 -7.80 19.16 -12.75
N GLU A 94 -7.35 18.01 -12.24
CA GLU A 94 -6.69 17.01 -13.09
C GLU A 94 -7.64 16.53 -14.17
N THR A 95 -7.07 16.15 -15.30
CA THR A 95 -7.82 15.71 -16.46
C THR A 95 -7.52 14.25 -16.77
N TRP A 96 -8.43 13.56 -17.43
CA TRP A 96 -8.14 12.28 -18.02
C TRP A 96 -7.34 12.47 -19.29
N ALA A 97 -6.15 11.89 -19.35
CA ALA A 97 -5.38 11.79 -20.58
C ALA A 97 -5.75 10.48 -21.28
N LEU A 98 -6.63 10.56 -22.25
CA LEU A 98 -7.17 9.42 -22.98
C LEU A 98 -6.76 9.49 -24.46
N ASP A 99 -7.27 8.57 -25.26
CA ASP A 99 -7.22 8.62 -26.71
C ASP A 99 -8.62 8.34 -27.29
N ALA A 100 -8.76 8.50 -28.58
CA ALA A 100 -10.03 8.27 -29.26
C ALA A 100 -10.51 6.81 -29.20
N GLN A 101 -9.64 5.87 -28.87
CA GLN A 101 -9.99 4.45 -28.71
C GLN A 101 -10.47 4.09 -27.30
N ALA A 102 -10.34 5.03 -26.35
CA ALA A 102 -10.80 4.82 -24.99
C ALA A 102 -12.30 4.52 -24.94
N VAL A 103 -12.70 3.75 -23.95
CA VAL A 103 -14.08 3.36 -23.70
C VAL A 103 -14.47 3.83 -22.31
N LEU A 104 -15.56 4.61 -22.19
CA LEU A 104 -16.19 4.90 -20.91
C LEU A 104 -16.97 3.66 -20.47
N HIS A 105 -16.63 3.14 -19.30
CA HIS A 105 -17.31 2.04 -18.66
C HIS A 105 -17.97 2.49 -17.37
N LEU A 106 -19.21 2.13 -17.15
CA LEU A 106 -19.92 2.37 -15.90
C LEU A 106 -21.18 1.50 -15.81
N HIS A 107 -21.69 1.37 -14.57
CA HIS A 107 -23.00 0.80 -14.32
C HIS A 107 -23.98 1.90 -13.90
N ILE A 108 -25.16 1.92 -14.47
CA ILE A 108 -26.25 2.83 -14.10
C ILE A 108 -27.50 2.03 -13.76
N LYS A 109 -28.17 2.45 -12.68
CA LYS A 109 -29.49 1.96 -12.33
C LYS A 109 -30.40 3.16 -12.10
N ILE A 110 -31.64 3.07 -12.58
CA ILE A 110 -32.66 4.07 -12.33
C ILE A 110 -33.86 3.43 -11.67
N LYS A 111 -34.45 4.13 -10.71
CA LYS A 111 -35.74 3.82 -10.14
C LYS A 111 -36.68 5.01 -10.38
N SER A 112 -37.52 4.88 -11.39
CA SER A 112 -38.51 5.88 -11.81
C SER A 112 -39.71 5.19 -12.44
N SER A 113 -40.82 5.86 -12.44
CA SER A 113 -42.02 5.44 -13.21
C SER A 113 -41.85 5.61 -14.74
N GLU A 114 -40.91 6.47 -15.14
CA GLU A 114 -40.57 6.72 -16.55
C GLU A 114 -39.06 6.67 -16.70
N ILE A 115 -38.59 5.75 -17.53
CA ILE A 115 -37.14 5.58 -17.79
C ILE A 115 -36.87 6.00 -19.24
N PRO A 116 -36.15 7.10 -19.46
CA PRO A 116 -35.71 7.44 -20.81
C PRO A 116 -34.80 6.35 -21.37
N SER A 117 -35.13 5.84 -22.54
CA SER A 117 -34.35 4.77 -23.19
C SER A 117 -32.93 5.20 -23.60
N SER A 118 -32.67 6.51 -23.60
CA SER A 118 -31.37 7.02 -24.04
C SER A 118 -31.10 8.39 -23.42
N TRP A 119 -29.88 8.56 -22.90
CA TRP A 119 -29.43 9.78 -22.23
C TRP A 119 -28.30 10.47 -22.97
N PRO A 120 -28.34 11.81 -23.11
CA PRO A 120 -27.19 12.57 -23.60
C PRO A 120 -26.02 12.45 -22.66
N VAL A 121 -24.86 12.21 -23.24
CA VAL A 121 -23.55 12.21 -22.53
C VAL A 121 -22.62 13.19 -23.24
N GLU A 122 -21.89 13.94 -22.46
CA GLU A 122 -20.88 14.89 -22.94
C GLU A 122 -19.59 14.70 -22.15
N LEU A 123 -18.48 14.59 -22.84
CA LEU A 123 -17.17 14.76 -22.23
C LEU A 123 -16.69 16.17 -22.59
N VAL A 124 -16.03 16.83 -21.65
CA VAL A 124 -15.61 18.22 -21.80
C VAL A 124 -14.12 18.31 -21.48
N ASP A 125 -13.34 18.86 -22.38
CA ASP A 125 -11.93 19.16 -22.14
C ASP A 125 -11.72 20.45 -21.34
N SER A 126 -10.48 20.75 -20.96
CA SER A 126 -10.17 21.95 -20.17
C SER A 126 -10.44 23.26 -20.90
N ALA A 127 -10.45 23.25 -22.23
CA ALA A 127 -10.82 24.39 -23.05
C ALA A 127 -12.35 24.54 -23.22
N GLY A 128 -13.14 23.61 -22.70
CA GLY A 128 -14.59 23.64 -22.77
C GLY A 128 -15.18 23.01 -24.03
N ARG A 129 -14.36 22.44 -24.91
CA ARG A 129 -14.79 21.72 -26.12
C ARG A 129 -15.40 20.39 -25.74
N LYS A 130 -16.28 19.85 -26.57
CA LYS A 130 -17.11 18.70 -26.20
C LYS A 130 -16.93 17.51 -27.12
N LEU A 131 -17.07 16.36 -26.54
CA LEU A 131 -17.30 15.09 -27.22
C LEU A 131 -18.70 14.61 -26.79
N SER A 132 -19.63 14.56 -27.71
CA SER A 132 -21.07 14.43 -27.39
C SER A 132 -21.71 13.22 -28.04
N GLY A 133 -22.62 12.57 -27.32
CA GLY A 133 -23.37 11.43 -27.80
C GLY A 133 -24.52 11.03 -26.89
N ARG A 134 -24.90 9.76 -26.95
CA ARG A 134 -25.98 9.21 -26.15
C ARG A 134 -25.64 7.80 -25.66
N VAL A 135 -26.08 7.48 -24.46
CA VAL A 135 -26.03 6.13 -23.91
C VAL A 135 -27.43 5.54 -23.83
N SER A 136 -27.58 4.27 -24.13
CA SER A 136 -28.82 3.54 -23.97
C SER A 136 -28.92 2.97 -22.57
N ILE A 137 -30.08 3.11 -21.93
CA ILE A 137 -30.34 2.61 -20.58
C ILE A 137 -31.40 1.52 -20.68
N GLY A 138 -31.12 0.35 -20.14
CA GLY A 138 -32.09 -0.74 -19.99
C GLY A 138 -33.00 -0.49 -18.80
N GLY A 139 -34.15 -1.08 -18.74
CA GLY A 139 -35.23 -0.98 -17.76
C GLY A 139 -34.89 -0.66 -16.29
N ASN A 140 -35.67 -1.21 -15.35
CA ASN A 140 -35.50 -0.88 -13.89
C ASN A 140 -34.33 -1.53 -13.15
N GLY A 141 -33.43 -2.21 -13.88
CA GLY A 141 -32.26 -2.86 -13.32
C GLY A 141 -30.95 -2.09 -13.52
N TRP A 142 -29.85 -2.68 -13.11
CA TRP A 142 -28.53 -2.21 -13.46
C TRP A 142 -28.29 -2.39 -14.96
N THR A 143 -27.90 -1.32 -15.63
CA THR A 143 -27.44 -1.32 -17.01
C THR A 143 -25.94 -1.08 -17.03
N GLU A 144 -25.21 -1.97 -17.64
CA GLU A 144 -23.79 -1.82 -17.92
C GLU A 144 -23.62 -1.01 -19.21
N ILE A 145 -22.75 -0.03 -19.19
CA ILE A 145 -22.49 0.88 -20.30
C ILE A 145 -21.04 0.76 -20.72
N HIS A 146 -20.85 0.45 -21.98
CA HIS A 146 -19.59 0.52 -22.69
C HIS A 146 -19.73 1.52 -23.82
N LEU A 147 -19.15 2.71 -23.66
CA LEU A 147 -19.25 3.77 -24.63
C LEU A 147 -17.89 4.10 -25.24
N PRO A 148 -17.56 3.59 -26.44
CA PRO A 148 -16.34 3.94 -27.14
C PRO A 148 -16.32 5.43 -27.48
N LEU A 149 -15.28 6.15 -27.09
CA LEU A 149 -15.18 7.60 -27.34
C LEU A 149 -15.22 7.94 -28.83
N LYS A 150 -14.67 7.08 -29.68
CA LYS A 150 -14.74 7.20 -31.14
C LYS A 150 -16.16 7.18 -31.72
N SER A 151 -17.15 6.70 -30.96
CA SER A 151 -18.57 6.72 -31.38
C SER A 151 -19.27 8.05 -31.11
N LEU A 152 -18.59 8.95 -30.40
CA LEU A 152 -19.11 10.26 -30.06
C LEU A 152 -18.71 11.30 -31.09
N LYS A 153 -19.51 12.36 -31.22
CA LYS A 153 -19.23 13.50 -32.07
C LYS A 153 -18.35 14.49 -31.31
N ALA A 154 -17.13 14.72 -31.82
CA ALA A 154 -16.20 15.70 -31.28
C ALA A 154 -16.44 17.10 -31.84
N ASP A 155 -16.24 18.12 -31.03
CA ASP A 155 -16.01 19.50 -31.49
C ASP A 155 -14.64 19.56 -32.18
N ASP A 156 -14.46 20.58 -33.04
CA ASP A 156 -13.18 20.82 -33.69
C ASP A 156 -12.06 20.98 -32.63
N SER A 157 -10.97 20.28 -32.85
CA SER A 157 -9.82 20.28 -31.95
C SER A 157 -10.08 19.80 -30.51
N PHE A 158 -11.09 18.93 -30.27
CA PHE A 158 -11.30 18.30 -28.99
C PHE A 158 -10.03 17.56 -28.52
N ASP A 159 -9.64 17.81 -27.28
CA ASP A 159 -8.41 17.26 -26.71
C ASP A 159 -8.72 16.02 -25.85
N TYR A 160 -8.45 14.85 -26.39
CA TYR A 160 -8.63 13.58 -25.67
C TYR A 160 -7.65 13.40 -24.49
N GLU A 161 -6.51 14.11 -24.54
CA GLU A 161 -5.51 14.03 -23.48
C GLU A 161 -5.79 15.00 -22.30
N ASP A 162 -6.87 15.79 -22.40
CA ASP A 162 -7.19 16.85 -21.43
C ASP A 162 -8.67 16.90 -21.03
N ILE A 163 -9.31 15.73 -20.86
CA ILE A 163 -10.73 15.64 -20.52
C ILE A 163 -10.91 15.86 -19.02
N LYS A 164 -11.64 16.91 -18.65
CA LYS A 164 -11.87 17.26 -17.23
C LYS A 164 -13.20 16.79 -16.67
N LEU A 165 -14.18 16.50 -17.52
CA LEU A 165 -15.55 16.23 -17.10
C LEU A 165 -16.23 15.24 -18.06
N CYS A 166 -16.89 14.25 -17.48
CA CYS A 166 -17.89 13.44 -18.16
C CYS A 166 -19.26 13.72 -17.53
N GLN A 167 -20.24 14.16 -18.29
CA GLN A 167 -21.55 14.53 -17.76
C GLN A 167 -22.73 13.92 -18.51
N PHE A 168 -23.77 13.59 -17.75
CA PHE A 168 -25.07 13.15 -18.25
C PHE A 168 -26.11 14.24 -18.03
N ARG A 169 -26.94 14.50 -19.05
CA ARG A 169 -28.04 15.46 -18.96
C ARG A 169 -29.36 14.72 -18.99
N LEU A 170 -30.16 14.86 -17.95
CA LEU A 170 -31.40 14.16 -17.78
C LEU A 170 -32.56 15.15 -17.65
N LYS A 171 -33.56 14.96 -18.46
CA LYS A 171 -34.86 15.66 -18.31
C LYS A 171 -35.87 14.61 -17.92
N LEU A 172 -36.39 14.70 -16.70
CA LEU A 172 -37.31 13.74 -16.12
C LEU A 172 -38.65 14.41 -15.87
N SER A 173 -39.74 13.70 -16.14
CA SER A 173 -41.10 14.16 -15.82
C SER A 173 -41.40 13.98 -14.32
N ASN A 174 -40.91 12.92 -13.73
CA ASN A 174 -41.08 12.55 -12.34
C ASN A 174 -39.75 12.47 -11.60
N ASP A 175 -39.81 12.60 -10.27
CA ASP A 175 -38.67 12.39 -9.42
C ASP A 175 -38.11 10.96 -9.56
N ALA A 176 -36.80 10.81 -9.54
CA ALA A 176 -36.14 9.54 -9.74
C ALA A 176 -34.94 9.38 -8.82
N LYS A 177 -34.61 8.14 -8.49
CA LYS A 177 -33.31 7.79 -7.90
C LYS A 177 -32.46 7.10 -8.96
N LEU A 178 -31.20 7.54 -9.04
CA LEU A 178 -30.20 6.99 -9.94
C LEU A 178 -29.02 6.50 -9.13
N TRP A 179 -28.50 5.35 -9.48
CA TRP A 179 -27.27 4.80 -8.93
C TRP A 179 -26.23 4.75 -10.03
N PHE A 180 -25.02 5.15 -9.70
CA PHE A 180 -23.85 5.08 -10.56
C PHE A 180 -22.76 4.28 -9.85
N ASP A 181 -22.13 3.39 -10.59
CA ASP A 181 -21.11 2.53 -10.03
C ASP A 181 -20.04 2.19 -11.08
N GLY A 182 -18.81 1.92 -10.62
CA GLY A 182 -17.73 1.47 -11.47
C GLY A 182 -17.38 2.43 -12.62
N VAL A 183 -17.51 3.74 -12.43
CA VAL A 183 -17.23 4.74 -13.47
C VAL A 183 -15.74 4.85 -13.72
N HIS A 184 -15.29 4.44 -14.89
CA HIS A 184 -13.89 4.52 -15.31
C HIS A 184 -13.75 4.55 -16.82
N PHE A 185 -12.58 4.94 -17.30
CA PHE A 185 -12.23 4.84 -18.70
C PHE A 185 -11.29 3.67 -18.95
N MET A 186 -11.60 2.90 -19.97
CA MET A 186 -10.74 1.86 -20.51
C MET A 186 -9.99 2.45 -21.68
N SER A 187 -8.68 2.52 -21.64
CA SER A 187 -7.92 2.97 -22.81
C SER A 187 -7.70 1.79 -23.76
N GLY A 188 -7.93 2.03 -25.04
CA GLY A 188 -7.80 0.98 -26.06
C GLY A 188 -6.36 0.48 -26.27
N ASN A 189 -5.34 1.34 -26.05
CA ASN A 189 -3.91 1.00 -26.21
C ASN A 189 -2.97 1.98 -25.50
N ARG A 190 -3.46 2.94 -24.76
CA ARG A 190 -2.66 3.89 -24.02
C ARG A 190 -3.05 3.87 -22.56
N TYR A 191 -2.17 3.38 -21.79
CA TYR A 191 -2.04 3.81 -20.41
C TYR A 191 -1.83 5.33 -20.42
N ILE A 192 -2.32 6.05 -19.42
CA ILE A 192 -2.14 7.50 -19.28
C ILE A 192 -0.67 7.84 -19.54
N GLY A 193 -0.34 8.09 -20.80
CA GLY A 193 0.99 8.50 -21.23
C GLY A 193 1.18 9.94 -20.83
N VAL A 194 2.25 10.23 -20.11
CA VAL A 194 2.60 11.60 -19.74
C VAL A 194 3.59 12.11 -20.77
N THR A 195 3.16 13.04 -21.61
CA THR A 195 4.07 13.79 -22.49
C THR A 195 4.96 14.70 -21.63
N ASP A 196 6.12 15.14 -22.13
CA ASP A 196 6.98 16.11 -21.44
C ASP A 196 6.25 17.40 -21.08
N LYS A 197 5.32 17.80 -21.92
CA LYS A 197 4.47 18.96 -21.69
C LYS A 197 3.52 18.70 -20.54
N SER A 198 2.84 17.55 -20.52
CA SER A 198 1.90 17.18 -19.46
C SER A 198 2.62 16.89 -18.14
N LEU A 199 3.81 16.32 -18.16
CA LEU A 199 4.62 16.14 -16.95
C LEU A 199 4.94 17.48 -16.30
N ARG A 200 5.45 18.45 -17.07
CA ARG A 200 5.73 19.80 -16.55
C ARG A 200 4.46 20.48 -16.06
N GLN A 201 3.38 20.42 -16.81
CA GLN A 201 2.09 20.99 -16.41
C GLN A 201 1.61 20.38 -15.09
N ARG A 202 1.72 19.07 -14.89
CA ARG A 202 1.34 18.42 -13.63
C ARG A 202 2.22 18.84 -12.47
N MET A 203 3.53 18.93 -12.67
CA MET A 203 4.44 19.41 -11.63
C MET A 203 4.16 20.87 -11.26
N ASP A 204 3.89 21.73 -12.23
CA ASP A 204 3.54 23.13 -11.99
C ASP A 204 2.18 23.24 -11.30
N GLU A 205 1.21 22.44 -11.68
CA GLU A 205 -0.12 22.36 -11.06
C GLU A 205 -0.04 21.84 -9.63
N GLU A 206 0.77 20.82 -9.36
CA GLU A 206 1.01 20.33 -8.02
C GLU A 206 1.54 21.45 -7.12
N ARG A 207 2.54 22.19 -7.59
CA ARG A 207 3.12 23.32 -6.85
C ARG A 207 2.11 24.44 -6.66
N ARG A 208 1.42 24.80 -7.71
CA ARG A 208 0.43 25.90 -7.70
C ARG A 208 -0.76 25.62 -6.77
N THR A 209 -1.19 24.38 -6.68
CA THR A 209 -2.36 23.99 -5.87
C THR A 209 -2.01 23.54 -4.45
N ARG A 210 -0.75 23.37 -4.13
CA ARG A 210 -0.28 22.76 -2.87
C ARG A 210 -0.88 23.42 -1.63
N ASP A 211 -0.74 24.75 -1.50
CA ASP A 211 -1.21 25.47 -0.32
C ASP A 211 -2.73 25.38 -0.16
N SER A 212 -3.48 25.44 -1.27
CA SER A 212 -4.93 25.27 -1.23
C SER A 212 -5.34 23.85 -0.86
N ARG A 213 -4.63 22.82 -1.32
CA ARG A 213 -4.86 21.43 -0.97
C ARG A 213 -4.56 21.17 0.52
N ILE A 214 -3.45 21.74 1.02
CA ILE A 214 -3.11 21.73 2.46
C ILE A 214 -4.22 22.36 3.27
N ALA A 215 -4.61 23.59 2.94
CA ALA A 215 -5.65 24.32 3.64
C ALA A 215 -6.98 23.55 3.68
N LEU A 216 -7.36 22.90 2.58
CA LEU A 216 -8.58 22.10 2.50
C LEU A 216 -8.53 20.86 3.40
N ALA A 217 -7.40 20.13 3.38
CA ALA A 217 -7.22 18.93 4.19
C ALA A 217 -7.21 19.29 5.70
N LEU A 218 -6.53 20.38 6.05
CA LEU A 218 -6.51 20.88 7.42
C LEU A 218 -7.89 21.38 7.90
N GLU A 219 -8.64 22.07 7.04
CA GLU A 219 -10.00 22.50 7.37
C GLU A 219 -10.95 21.30 7.59
N ALA A 220 -10.77 20.23 6.81
CA ALA A 220 -11.49 18.98 7.03
C ALA A 220 -11.14 18.37 8.39
N SER A 221 -9.85 18.28 8.72
CA SER A 221 -9.36 17.73 10.00
C SER A 221 -9.80 18.57 11.19
N ARG A 222 -9.82 19.90 11.07
CA ARG A 222 -10.29 20.81 12.11
C ARG A 222 -11.73 20.54 12.54
N LYS A 223 -12.58 20.11 11.60
CA LYS A 223 -14.01 19.85 11.83
C LYS A 223 -14.31 18.41 12.24
N ASP A 224 -13.35 17.53 12.15
CA ASP A 224 -13.54 16.11 12.41
C ASP A 224 -12.64 15.63 13.56
N GLU A 225 -13.11 15.93 14.79
CA GLU A 225 -12.44 15.43 15.99
C GLU A 225 -12.55 13.89 16.15
N LYS A 226 -13.47 13.25 15.42
CA LYS A 226 -13.74 11.82 15.60
C LYS A 226 -12.75 10.95 14.84
N THR A 227 -12.35 11.33 13.63
CA THR A 227 -11.50 10.49 12.76
C THR A 227 -10.03 10.59 13.12
N GLY A 228 -9.53 11.79 13.41
CA GLY A 228 -8.12 12.03 13.73
C GLY A 228 -7.83 12.16 15.22
N GLY A 229 -8.87 12.13 16.04
CA GLY A 229 -8.79 12.49 17.45
C GLY A 229 -8.67 14.00 17.68
N PRO A 230 -8.90 14.46 18.90
CA PRO A 230 -8.96 15.89 19.20
C PRO A 230 -7.65 16.64 18.89
N TRP A 231 -6.51 16.01 19.10
CA TRP A 231 -5.20 16.61 18.86
C TRP A 231 -4.91 16.95 17.41
N THR A 232 -5.40 16.13 16.46
CA THR A 232 -5.31 16.43 15.03
C THR A 232 -6.13 17.68 14.68
N SER A 233 -7.34 17.79 15.24
CA SER A 233 -8.20 18.96 15.09
C SER A 233 -7.57 20.21 15.70
N TYR A 234 -6.97 20.09 16.89
CA TYR A 234 -6.29 21.21 17.56
C TYR A 234 -5.10 21.72 16.72
N PHE A 235 -4.25 20.81 16.25
CA PHE A 235 -3.13 21.18 15.40
C PHE A 235 -3.60 21.89 14.12
N ALA A 236 -4.63 21.37 13.45
CA ALA A 236 -5.19 21.96 12.24
C ALA A 236 -5.76 23.37 12.51
N SER A 237 -6.44 23.55 13.63
CA SER A 237 -6.96 24.87 14.07
C SER A 237 -5.83 25.86 14.31
N LEU A 238 -4.81 25.47 15.04
CA LEU A 238 -3.62 26.28 15.27
C LEU A 238 -2.90 26.60 13.97
N TYR A 239 -2.72 25.64 13.08
CA TYR A 239 -2.06 25.87 11.78
C TYR A 239 -2.83 26.88 10.92
N LEU A 240 -4.15 26.75 10.86
CA LEU A 240 -5.03 27.65 10.09
C LEU A 240 -5.30 29.00 10.79
N ASN A 241 -4.81 29.17 12.00
CA ASN A 241 -5.09 30.33 12.86
C ASN A 241 -6.60 30.55 13.11
N LYS A 242 -7.31 29.46 13.43
CA LYS A 242 -8.76 29.45 13.70
C LYS A 242 -9.07 28.87 15.06
N ASP A 243 -10.03 29.48 15.75
CA ASP A 243 -10.50 29.00 17.05
C ASP A 243 -9.35 28.84 18.09
N VAL A 244 -8.28 29.66 17.97
CA VAL A 244 -7.01 29.52 18.71
C VAL A 244 -7.22 29.55 20.22
N ALA A 245 -8.06 30.45 20.71
CA ALA A 245 -8.31 30.59 22.17
C ALA A 245 -9.06 29.35 22.71
N GLU A 246 -10.09 28.91 22.03
CA GLU A 246 -10.86 27.71 22.39
C GLU A 246 -9.97 26.45 22.36
N VAL A 247 -9.15 26.30 21.32
CA VAL A 247 -8.22 25.18 21.18
C VAL A 247 -7.18 25.15 22.28
N ASN A 248 -6.61 26.31 22.65
CA ASN A 248 -5.69 26.41 23.78
C ASN A 248 -6.37 25.98 25.11
N ALA A 249 -7.61 26.40 25.35
CA ALA A 249 -8.35 25.99 26.54
C ALA A 249 -8.60 24.47 26.58
N LYS A 250 -9.00 23.86 25.43
CA LYS A 250 -9.19 22.41 25.29
C LYS A 250 -7.87 21.66 25.49
N MET A 251 -6.80 22.15 24.90
CA MET A 251 -5.47 21.55 25.04
C MET A 251 -5.00 21.57 26.48
N LEU A 252 -5.15 22.72 27.16
CA LEU A 252 -4.78 22.84 28.57
C LEU A 252 -5.55 21.84 29.44
N ALA A 253 -6.86 21.78 29.27
CA ALA A 253 -7.70 20.81 29.98
C ALA A 253 -7.27 19.35 29.74
N GLY A 254 -6.95 18.99 28.48
CA GLY A 254 -6.44 17.66 28.14
C GLY A 254 -5.07 17.36 28.75
N LEU A 255 -4.17 18.33 28.76
CA LEU A 255 -2.86 18.22 29.39
C LEU A 255 -2.95 18.19 30.94
N ASP A 256 -3.88 18.91 31.54
CA ASP A 256 -4.11 18.87 32.98
C ASP A 256 -4.70 17.54 33.45
N ALA A 257 -5.47 16.90 32.60
CA ALA A 257 -6.02 15.58 32.89
C ALA A 257 -4.96 14.47 32.83
N HIS A 258 -3.77 14.74 32.25
CA HIS A 258 -2.71 13.73 32.14
C HIS A 258 -2.26 13.22 33.51
N ARG A 259 -2.09 11.87 33.56
CA ARG A 259 -1.44 11.17 34.67
C ARG A 259 -0.28 10.36 34.11
N HIS A 260 0.77 10.16 34.90
CA HIS A 260 1.96 9.41 34.47
C HIS A 260 1.62 7.98 34.01
N GLU A 261 0.67 7.35 34.70
CA GLU A 261 0.24 5.98 34.43
C GLU A 261 -0.82 5.86 33.32
N ASP A 262 -1.32 6.97 32.78
CA ASP A 262 -2.38 6.94 31.77
C ASP A 262 -1.92 6.24 30.49
N PRO A 263 -2.77 5.38 29.93
CA PRO A 263 -2.52 4.78 28.62
C PRO A 263 -2.70 5.81 27.52
N TRP A 264 -1.61 6.40 27.09
CA TRP A 264 -1.65 7.31 25.96
C TRP A 264 -1.51 6.58 24.64
N SER A 265 -2.22 7.10 23.63
CA SER A 265 -2.02 6.65 22.26
C SER A 265 -0.55 6.75 21.86
N LEU A 266 -0.07 5.76 21.10
CA LEU A 266 1.26 5.73 20.49
C LEU A 266 1.62 7.06 19.79
N PHE A 267 0.62 7.78 19.30
CA PHE A 267 0.79 9.02 18.55
C PHE A 267 0.80 10.28 19.38
N MET A 268 0.55 10.21 20.69
CA MET A 268 0.43 11.40 21.51
C MET A 268 1.76 12.12 21.70
N THR A 269 2.83 11.42 22.02
CA THR A 269 4.15 12.02 22.20
C THR A 269 4.65 12.73 20.94
N PRO A 270 4.58 12.13 19.72
CA PRO A 270 4.90 12.85 18.50
C PRO A 270 4.04 14.10 18.26
N TYR A 271 2.77 14.09 18.68
CA TYR A 271 1.92 15.27 18.59
C TYR A 271 2.41 16.42 19.47
N LEU A 272 2.74 16.13 20.72
CA LEU A 272 3.28 17.13 21.63
C LEU A 272 4.56 17.75 21.09
N CYS A 273 5.46 16.93 20.54
CA CYS A 273 6.68 17.38 19.86
C CYS A 273 6.37 18.35 18.72
N ARG A 274 5.40 18.01 17.86
CA ARG A 274 5.02 18.84 16.72
C ARG A 274 4.31 20.12 17.13
N VAL A 275 3.40 20.04 18.10
CA VAL A 275 2.71 21.23 18.62
C VAL A 275 3.72 22.24 19.17
N TYR A 276 4.69 21.78 19.97
CA TYR A 276 5.75 22.65 20.44
C TYR A 276 6.55 23.27 19.29
N TYR A 277 7.02 22.43 18.35
CA TYR A 277 7.84 22.87 17.22
C TYR A 277 7.13 23.92 16.35
N PHE A 278 5.85 23.72 16.06
CA PHE A 278 5.11 24.61 15.17
C PHE A 278 4.56 25.85 15.86
N PHE A 279 4.24 25.80 17.16
CA PHE A 279 3.37 26.81 17.78
C PHE A 279 3.88 27.43 19.09
N SER A 280 5.01 26.95 19.64
CA SER A 280 5.61 27.55 20.85
C SER A 280 6.04 28.99 20.61
N ALA A 281 6.34 29.71 21.68
CA ALA A 281 6.90 31.06 21.58
C ALA A 281 8.23 31.10 20.80
N LYS A 282 8.99 30.00 20.79
CA LYS A 282 10.27 29.85 20.09
C LYS A 282 10.16 29.27 18.69
N SER A 283 8.95 29.02 18.20
CA SER A 283 8.73 28.43 16.87
C SER A 283 9.12 29.38 15.75
N ASP A 284 9.86 28.86 14.76
CA ASP A 284 10.15 29.57 13.50
C ASP A 284 8.97 29.51 12.51
N LYS A 285 7.93 28.72 12.79
CA LYS A 285 6.78 28.50 11.89
C LYS A 285 5.62 29.43 12.23
N PHE A 286 5.06 29.27 13.39
CA PHE A 286 3.89 30.04 13.86
C PHE A 286 4.05 30.38 15.34
N PRO A 287 4.98 31.29 15.69
CA PRO A 287 5.32 31.56 17.08
C PRO A 287 4.13 32.06 17.89
N GLY A 288 4.00 31.55 19.11
CA GLY A 288 3.05 32.04 20.08
C GLY A 288 1.57 31.70 19.81
N ARG A 289 1.29 30.69 18.96
CA ARG A 289 -0.10 30.20 18.78
C ARG A 289 -0.60 29.29 19.89
N ILE A 290 0.29 28.76 20.72
CA ILE A 290 -0.07 28.21 22.05
C ILE A 290 0.24 29.21 23.11
N THR A 291 -0.62 29.27 24.15
CA THR A 291 -0.40 30.22 25.27
C THR A 291 0.76 29.78 26.14
N PRO A 292 1.38 30.67 26.91
CA PRO A 292 2.46 30.31 27.84
C PRO A 292 2.06 29.21 28.84
N GLU A 293 0.80 29.17 29.27
CA GLU A 293 0.28 28.14 30.16
C GLU A 293 0.23 26.79 29.49
N VAL A 294 -0.27 26.74 28.24
CA VAL A 294 -0.31 25.51 27.44
C VAL A 294 1.11 25.03 27.15
N GLU A 295 2.03 25.94 26.76
CA GLU A 295 3.43 25.62 26.49
C GLU A 295 4.13 25.01 27.71
N LYS A 296 3.98 25.67 28.89
CA LYS A 296 4.55 25.17 30.12
C LYS A 296 4.01 23.79 30.50
N LYS A 297 2.70 23.59 30.38
CA LYS A 297 2.07 22.29 30.68
C LYS A 297 2.45 21.23 29.71
N LEU A 298 2.51 21.56 28.40
CA LEU A 298 2.95 20.66 27.35
C LEU A 298 4.38 20.16 27.62
N LEU A 299 5.30 21.06 27.97
CA LEU A 299 6.68 20.68 28.30
C LEU A 299 6.72 19.74 29.50
N SER A 300 5.94 20.01 30.53
CA SER A 300 5.85 19.14 31.70
C SER A 300 5.36 17.74 31.34
N VAL A 301 4.27 17.65 30.58
CA VAL A 301 3.71 16.35 30.13
C VAL A 301 4.67 15.62 29.19
N LEU A 302 5.31 16.36 28.26
CA LEU A 302 6.30 15.76 27.36
C LEU A 302 7.50 15.20 28.11
N TRP A 303 8.00 15.92 29.14
CA TRP A 303 9.06 15.43 30.00
C TRP A 303 8.64 14.15 30.72
N ASP A 304 7.49 14.20 31.40
CA ASP A 304 6.94 13.05 32.13
C ASP A 304 6.78 11.80 31.25
N ARG A 305 6.42 11.98 29.99
CA ARG A 305 6.23 10.90 29.02
C ARG A 305 7.51 10.33 28.43
N THR A 306 8.61 11.09 28.46
CA THR A 306 9.81 10.73 27.69
C THR A 306 11.04 10.46 28.56
N TYR A 307 11.21 11.13 29.71
CA TYR A 307 12.46 11.10 30.45
C TYR A 307 12.91 9.70 30.88
N GLU A 308 12.00 8.82 31.31
CA GLU A 308 12.32 7.44 31.71
C GLU A 308 12.57 6.48 30.53
N LYS A 309 12.06 6.82 29.36
CA LYS A 309 12.09 5.98 28.15
C LYS A 309 13.19 6.37 27.18
N ASN A 310 13.81 7.50 27.40
CA ASN A 310 14.86 8.02 26.56
C ASN A 310 16.22 7.41 26.97
N ASP A 311 16.51 6.26 26.40
CA ASP A 311 17.71 5.47 26.71
C ASP A 311 18.87 5.82 25.77
N ILE A 312 19.86 6.54 26.28
CA ILE A 312 21.06 6.92 25.54
C ILE A 312 21.90 5.72 25.13
N HIS A 313 21.87 4.62 25.87
CA HIS A 313 22.64 3.42 25.54
C HIS A 313 22.06 2.67 24.35
N TRP A 314 20.74 2.79 24.16
CA TRP A 314 20.09 2.29 22.93
C TRP A 314 20.57 3.07 21.70
N ALA A 315 20.73 4.38 21.81
CA ALA A 315 21.24 5.20 20.72
C ALA A 315 22.70 4.87 20.30
N LYS A 316 23.39 4.05 21.08
CA LYS A 316 24.75 3.55 20.78
C LYS A 316 24.77 2.12 20.21
N GLN A 317 23.59 1.50 20.04
CA GLN A 317 23.46 0.15 19.46
C GLN A 317 23.39 0.18 17.94
N SER A 318 23.47 -0.99 17.31
CA SER A 318 23.20 -1.11 15.88
C SER A 318 21.78 -0.65 15.54
N THR A 319 21.65 0.10 14.47
CA THR A 319 20.35 0.58 13.96
C THR A 319 19.44 -0.53 13.46
N TRP A 320 19.97 -1.75 13.32
CA TRP A 320 19.24 -2.94 12.89
C TRP A 320 18.56 -3.70 14.03
N TRP A 321 18.78 -3.29 15.29
CA TRP A 321 17.95 -3.75 16.38
C TRP A 321 16.60 -3.00 16.38
N LEU A 322 15.52 -3.75 16.35
CA LEU A 322 14.15 -3.24 16.44
C LEU A 322 13.51 -3.62 17.77
N ASP A 323 12.75 -2.71 18.36
CA ASP A 323 11.85 -2.99 19.48
C ASP A 323 10.41 -3.14 18.99
N GLY A 324 9.94 -4.38 18.91
CA GLY A 324 8.60 -4.72 18.46
C GLY A 324 8.48 -4.73 16.94
N SER A 325 8.00 -3.65 16.35
CA SER A 325 7.86 -3.47 14.91
C SER A 325 8.49 -2.16 14.47
N GLU A 326 8.79 -2.03 13.19
CA GLU A 326 9.52 -0.84 12.69
C GLU A 326 8.82 0.48 13.01
N ASN A 327 7.51 0.54 12.86
CA ASN A 327 6.76 1.75 13.17
C ASN A 327 6.79 2.10 14.67
N HIS A 328 6.74 1.13 15.55
CA HIS A 328 6.82 1.36 16.99
C HIS A 328 8.24 1.77 17.40
N ASP A 329 9.22 1.08 16.87
CA ASP A 329 10.63 1.35 17.11
C ASP A 329 11.04 2.77 16.65
N LEU A 330 10.68 3.13 15.41
CA LEU A 330 11.00 4.45 14.88
C LEU A 330 10.24 5.56 15.61
N ASN A 331 8.99 5.30 16.07
CA ASN A 331 8.25 6.25 16.91
C ASN A 331 9.06 6.63 18.15
N ALA A 332 9.48 5.61 18.91
CA ALA A 332 10.21 5.84 20.14
C ALA A 332 11.51 6.62 19.90
N LYS A 333 12.29 6.18 18.92
CA LYS A 333 13.57 6.78 18.57
C LYS A 333 13.43 8.23 18.06
N ALA A 334 12.43 8.49 17.21
CA ALA A 334 12.14 9.83 16.71
C ALA A 334 11.67 10.77 17.84
N CYS A 335 10.83 10.27 18.76
CA CYS A 335 10.41 11.04 19.94
C CYS A 335 11.58 11.35 20.88
N ASN A 336 12.49 10.39 21.08
CA ASN A 336 13.69 10.60 21.89
C ASN A 336 14.58 11.71 21.31
N LEU A 337 14.81 11.69 19.99
CA LEU A 337 15.55 12.74 19.30
C LEU A 337 14.89 14.11 19.50
N VAL A 338 13.60 14.22 19.17
CA VAL A 338 12.92 15.52 19.11
C VAL A 338 12.64 16.08 20.51
N SER A 339 12.25 15.25 21.48
CA SER A 339 12.05 15.70 22.85
C SER A 339 13.38 16.17 23.49
N SER A 340 14.49 15.45 23.25
CA SER A 340 15.80 15.88 23.72
C SER A 340 16.23 17.22 23.12
N ARG A 341 15.94 17.45 21.82
CA ARG A 341 16.17 18.74 21.19
C ARG A 341 15.37 19.86 21.85
N ILE A 342 14.09 19.60 22.14
CA ILE A 342 13.24 20.58 22.83
C ILE A 342 13.86 20.90 24.19
N PHE A 343 14.12 19.89 25.01
CA PHE A 343 14.57 20.09 26.39
C PHE A 343 15.96 20.71 26.49
N MET A 344 16.89 20.44 25.59
CA MET A 344 18.22 21.07 25.62
C MET A 344 18.15 22.58 25.38
N ASN A 345 17.06 23.08 24.77
CA ASN A 345 16.84 24.49 24.48
C ASN A 345 15.90 25.16 25.50
N GLU A 346 15.35 24.40 26.47
CA GLU A 346 14.45 24.93 27.50
C GLU A 346 15.17 25.13 28.84
N PRO A 347 15.24 26.37 29.37
CA PRO A 347 16.02 26.68 30.57
C PRO A 347 15.68 25.83 31.79
N GLU A 348 14.39 25.45 31.95
CA GLU A 348 13.94 24.63 33.06
C GLU A 348 14.31 23.17 32.96
N TYR A 349 14.70 22.67 31.75
CA TYR A 349 14.91 21.26 31.45
C TYR A 349 16.35 20.92 31.03
N LYS A 350 17.10 21.86 30.47
CA LYS A 350 18.41 21.60 29.84
C LYS A 350 19.42 20.97 30.78
N ASP A 351 19.35 21.26 32.07
CA ASP A 351 20.28 20.77 33.09
C ASP A 351 19.72 19.61 33.92
N ARG A 352 18.52 19.11 33.60
CA ARG A 352 17.95 17.94 34.27
C ARG A 352 18.71 16.67 33.81
N ILE A 353 18.97 15.82 34.79
CA ILE A 353 19.63 14.52 34.55
C ILE A 353 18.57 13.50 34.19
N TYR A 354 18.80 12.77 33.11
CA TYR A 354 17.99 11.62 32.74
C TYR A 354 18.38 10.41 33.59
N PRO A 355 17.42 9.56 33.96
CA PRO A 355 17.75 8.35 34.71
C PRO A 355 18.56 7.37 33.85
N ASP A 356 19.70 6.94 34.35
CA ASP A 356 20.53 5.93 33.70
C ASP A 356 20.14 4.52 34.18
N TYR A 357 19.00 4.05 33.74
CA TYR A 357 18.47 2.76 34.12
C TYR A 357 19.02 1.61 33.30
N GLY A 358 19.80 1.86 32.27
CA GLY A 358 20.17 0.82 31.30
C GLY A 358 18.90 0.15 30.78
N TYR A 359 17.98 0.91 30.28
CA TYR A 359 16.62 0.48 29.93
C TYR A 359 16.60 -0.35 28.65
N GLY A 360 16.77 -1.63 28.81
CA GLY A 360 16.74 -2.53 27.67
C GLY A 360 15.34 -2.78 27.13
N GLY A 361 14.87 -1.94 26.23
CA GLY A 361 13.69 -2.19 25.41
C GLY A 361 12.35 -1.86 26.08
N GLY A 362 11.35 -1.73 25.28
CA GLY A 362 10.02 -1.32 25.67
C GLY A 362 9.83 0.19 25.57
N LEU A 363 10.41 0.78 24.56
CA LEU A 363 10.34 2.23 24.27
C LEU A 363 8.96 2.71 23.83
N HIS A 364 7.92 1.88 23.91
CA HIS A 364 6.59 2.26 23.46
C HIS A 364 5.98 3.36 24.33
N TYR A 365 5.82 4.51 23.76
CA TYR A 365 5.16 5.66 24.39
C TYR A 365 3.65 5.51 24.54
N GLY A 366 3.06 4.38 24.19
CA GLY A 366 1.61 4.29 24.11
C GLY A 366 0.94 3.12 24.81
N ALA A 367 1.67 2.17 25.37
CA ALA A 367 1.05 1.00 25.94
C ALA A 367 1.32 0.86 27.45
N PRO A 368 0.32 1.04 28.34
CA PRO A 368 0.48 0.83 29.77
C PRO A 368 0.88 -0.59 30.13
N SER A 369 0.41 -1.55 29.35
CA SER A 369 0.72 -2.96 29.55
C SER A 369 2.20 -3.32 29.40
N TYR A 370 2.98 -2.45 28.77
CA TYR A 370 4.42 -2.62 28.64
C TYR A 370 5.22 -1.90 29.74
N HIS A 371 4.60 -0.93 30.41
CA HIS A 371 5.26 -0.03 31.35
C HIS A 371 4.58 0.01 32.71
N GLY A 372 3.38 -0.53 32.82
CA GLY A 372 2.49 -0.37 33.95
C GLY A 372 2.81 -1.24 35.16
N LYS A 373 3.91 -1.96 35.18
CA LYS A 373 4.36 -2.64 36.38
C LYS A 373 5.82 -2.31 36.61
N ASP A 374 6.11 -1.97 37.82
CA ASP A 374 7.40 -1.64 38.36
C ASP A 374 8.54 -2.22 37.52
N LEU A 375 9.44 -1.37 37.11
CA LEU A 375 10.66 -1.76 36.40
C LEU A 375 11.46 -2.83 37.16
N LYS A 376 11.15 -2.99 38.45
CA LYS A 376 11.72 -4.00 39.35
C LYS A 376 11.12 -5.39 39.18
N ASP A 377 9.90 -5.51 38.64
CA ASP A 377 9.15 -6.77 38.58
C ASP A 377 9.22 -7.49 37.23
N ARG A 378 10.06 -7.08 36.32
CA ARG A 378 10.23 -7.77 35.03
C ARG A 378 10.89 -9.13 35.25
N LYS A 379 10.07 -10.16 35.24
CA LYS A 379 10.47 -11.57 35.40
C LYS A 379 11.30 -12.12 34.24
N HIS A 380 11.39 -11.42 33.13
CA HIS A 380 12.02 -11.93 31.91
C HIS A 380 13.04 -10.94 31.37
N GLY A 381 14.28 -11.31 31.46
CA GLY A 381 15.40 -10.55 30.99
C GLY A 381 15.85 -9.52 32.03
N GLY A 382 16.78 -9.88 32.80
CA GLY A 382 17.54 -8.91 33.58
C GLY A 382 17.91 -7.77 32.62
N ARG A 383 17.70 -6.53 33.05
CA ARG A 383 18.30 -5.40 32.39
C ARG A 383 19.72 -5.74 32.09
N ALA A 384 20.11 -5.81 30.84
CA ALA A 384 21.49 -5.57 30.55
C ALA A 384 21.75 -4.17 31.11
N THR A 385 22.41 -4.07 32.22
CA THR A 385 22.82 -2.81 32.80
C THR A 385 23.85 -2.23 31.85
N LEU A 386 23.37 -1.43 30.88
CA LEU A 386 24.23 -0.64 30.02
C LEU A 386 24.65 0.65 30.70
N SER A 387 24.23 0.86 31.97
CA SER A 387 24.66 1.98 32.78
C SER A 387 26.16 2.06 32.83
N ASP A 388 26.72 3.20 32.50
CA ASP A 388 28.16 3.48 32.59
C ASP A 388 28.46 4.41 33.79
N GLY A 389 27.47 4.68 34.63
CA GLY A 389 27.61 5.49 35.83
C GLY A 389 27.75 6.99 35.58
N LYS A 390 27.53 7.44 34.34
CA LYS A 390 27.59 8.85 34.00
C LYS A 390 26.22 9.51 34.07
N GLU A 391 26.24 10.79 34.32
CA GLU A 391 25.04 11.64 34.24
C GLU A 391 24.89 12.19 32.84
N TYR A 392 23.70 12.03 32.27
CA TYR A 392 23.36 12.50 30.93
C TYR A 392 22.25 13.53 30.98
N LYS A 393 22.45 14.62 30.22
CA LYS A 393 21.49 15.72 30.04
C LYS A 393 20.82 15.63 28.66
N ALA A 394 19.85 16.49 28.44
CA ALA A 394 19.12 16.55 27.18
C ALA A 394 20.02 16.72 25.95
N ALA A 395 21.09 17.51 26.06
CA ALA A 395 22.05 17.68 24.96
C ALA A 395 22.78 16.38 24.60
N ASP A 396 23.18 15.58 25.60
CA ASP A 396 23.87 14.30 25.37
C ASP A 396 22.95 13.32 24.62
N HIS A 397 21.70 13.24 25.07
CA HIS A 397 20.66 12.43 24.42
C HIS A 397 20.40 12.90 22.99
N TYR A 398 20.25 14.22 22.77
CA TYR A 398 20.02 14.75 21.44
C TYR A 398 21.14 14.35 20.47
N TYR A 399 22.40 14.55 20.84
CA TYR A 399 23.51 14.24 19.95
C TYR A 399 23.63 12.74 19.69
N ALA A 400 23.41 11.90 20.69
CA ALA A 400 23.42 10.44 20.52
C ALA A 400 22.30 9.97 19.57
N TRP A 401 21.07 10.44 19.77
CA TRP A 401 19.94 10.09 18.90
C TRP A 401 20.04 10.70 17.51
N ARG A 402 20.59 11.89 17.37
CA ARG A 402 20.89 12.49 16.07
C ARG A 402 21.84 11.62 15.26
N ASP A 403 22.95 11.19 15.85
CA ASP A 403 23.94 10.37 15.20
C ASP A 403 23.35 8.99 14.85
N PHE A 404 22.58 8.39 15.77
CA PHE A 404 21.84 7.17 15.52
C PHE A 404 20.88 7.30 14.33
N MET A 405 20.12 8.39 14.25
CA MET A 405 19.17 8.59 13.16
C MET A 405 19.85 8.81 11.81
N LYS A 406 20.99 9.51 11.78
CA LYS A 406 21.81 9.62 10.56
C LYS A 406 22.18 8.23 10.05
N GLU A 407 22.77 7.40 10.91
CA GLU A 407 23.14 6.03 10.58
C GLU A 407 21.93 5.18 10.21
N TYR A 408 20.81 5.32 10.92
CA TYR A 408 19.56 4.59 10.65
C TYR A 408 19.09 4.77 9.20
N PHE A 409 18.98 6.00 8.72
CA PHE A 409 18.53 6.26 7.35
C PHE A 409 19.57 5.88 6.30
N ILE A 410 20.85 6.10 6.57
CA ILE A 410 21.95 5.67 5.69
C ILE A 410 21.92 4.14 5.52
N GLU A 411 21.91 3.39 6.61
CA GLU A 411 21.94 1.94 6.58
C GLU A 411 20.71 1.34 5.89
N ARG A 412 19.51 1.89 6.12
CA ARG A 412 18.31 1.44 5.40
C ARG A 412 18.40 1.71 3.91
N SER A 413 18.96 2.82 3.51
CA SER A 413 19.14 3.15 2.08
C SER A 413 20.16 2.22 1.41
N LYS A 414 21.18 1.78 2.15
CA LYS A 414 22.23 0.88 1.65
C LYS A 414 21.79 -0.57 1.49
N ARG A 415 20.80 -1.03 2.28
CA ARG A 415 20.55 -2.46 2.49
C ARG A 415 19.11 -2.90 2.22
N GLY A 416 18.35 -2.21 1.41
CA GLY A 416 17.04 -2.67 0.98
C GLY A 416 15.86 -2.10 1.76
N PHE A 417 16.04 -1.00 2.46
CA PHE A 417 14.97 -0.24 3.09
C PHE A 417 14.53 -0.78 4.46
N PHE A 418 13.23 -0.84 4.65
CA PHE A 418 12.57 -1.31 5.86
C PHE A 418 12.30 -2.82 5.82
N VAL A 419 12.28 -3.45 6.98
CA VAL A 419 11.82 -4.84 7.12
C VAL A 419 10.35 -4.95 6.71
N GLU A 420 9.53 -3.99 7.14
CA GLU A 420 8.11 -3.91 6.77
C GLU A 420 7.88 -3.15 5.45
N ARG A 421 8.83 -3.25 4.53
CA ARG A 421 8.76 -2.56 3.25
C ARG A 421 7.48 -2.90 2.52
N SER A 422 6.80 -1.84 2.06
CA SER A 422 5.55 -1.94 1.31
C SER A 422 4.38 -2.50 2.10
N SER A 423 4.47 -2.58 3.41
CA SER A 423 3.32 -2.92 4.23
C SER A 423 2.18 -1.93 3.99
N ARG A 424 0.99 -2.45 3.76
CA ARG A 424 -0.20 -1.66 3.43
C ARG A 424 -0.51 -0.54 4.43
N GLY A 425 -0.46 -0.85 5.72
CA GLY A 425 -0.78 0.10 6.79
C GLY A 425 0.44 0.63 7.52
N TYR A 426 1.37 -0.27 7.83
CA TYR A 426 2.47 0.05 8.73
C TYR A 426 3.50 0.98 8.11
N MET A 427 3.70 0.93 6.80
CA MET A 427 4.56 1.87 6.10
C MET A 427 4.10 3.32 6.28
N ALA A 428 2.78 3.57 6.24
CA ALA A 428 2.23 4.91 6.49
C ALA A 428 2.47 5.37 7.94
N HIS A 429 2.39 4.45 8.91
CA HIS A 429 2.77 4.76 10.30
C HIS A 429 4.25 5.10 10.42
N THR A 430 5.12 4.31 9.77
CA THR A 430 6.56 4.55 9.77
C THR A 430 6.89 5.92 9.19
N PHE A 431 6.27 6.28 8.06
CA PHE A 431 6.47 7.60 7.45
C PHE A 431 6.00 8.77 8.32
N ASN A 432 5.00 8.58 9.17
CA ASN A 432 4.64 9.58 10.17
C ASN A 432 5.82 9.96 11.07
N PHE A 433 6.69 9.01 11.39
CA PHE A 433 7.86 9.28 12.23
C PHE A 433 9.07 9.74 11.43
N VAL A 434 9.20 9.31 10.18
CA VAL A 434 10.14 9.93 9.21
C VAL A 434 9.81 11.42 9.06
N ASP A 435 8.54 11.78 8.94
CA ASP A 435 8.07 13.18 8.91
C ASP A 435 8.45 13.96 10.18
N LEU A 436 8.36 13.34 11.35
CA LEU A 436 8.77 13.95 12.61
C LEU A 436 10.27 14.29 12.62
N VAL A 437 11.11 13.33 12.17
CA VAL A 437 12.56 13.56 12.08
C VAL A 437 12.87 14.63 11.03
N TYR A 438 12.28 14.54 9.84
CA TYR A 438 12.49 15.49 8.75
C TYR A 438 12.17 16.92 9.15
N THR A 439 11.05 17.11 9.84
CA THR A 439 10.52 18.43 10.17
C THR A 439 11.14 19.00 11.45
N CYS A 440 11.38 18.14 12.48
CA CYS A 440 11.65 18.59 13.83
C CYS A 440 13.06 18.26 14.35
N SER A 441 13.92 17.59 13.58
CA SER A 441 15.25 17.18 14.06
C SER A 441 16.20 18.35 14.38
N GLY A 442 16.15 19.41 13.60
CA GLY A 442 16.97 20.61 13.77
C GLY A 442 18.45 20.44 13.41
N ASP A 443 18.77 19.38 12.70
CA ASP A 443 20.10 19.14 12.16
C ASP A 443 20.03 19.10 10.63
N ASN A 444 20.81 19.97 9.98
CA ASN A 444 20.75 20.12 8.53
C ASN A 444 21.17 18.87 7.77
N ASP A 445 22.23 18.18 8.23
CA ASP A 445 22.68 16.96 7.58
C ASP A 445 21.63 15.86 7.69
N LEU A 446 21.07 15.67 8.88
CA LEU A 446 19.99 14.70 9.08
C LEU A 446 18.78 15.02 8.22
N THR A 447 18.40 16.30 8.11
CA THR A 447 17.32 16.75 7.21
C THR A 447 17.64 16.41 5.75
N GLN A 448 18.88 16.59 5.30
CA GLN A 448 19.29 16.24 3.94
C GLN A 448 19.31 14.73 3.71
N ILE A 449 19.78 13.96 4.69
CA ILE A 449 19.74 12.50 4.64
C ILE A 449 18.29 12.01 4.51
N VAL A 450 17.38 12.53 5.33
CA VAL A 450 15.96 12.15 5.30
C VAL A 450 15.28 12.60 4.02
N LYS A 451 15.66 13.76 3.46
CA LYS A 451 15.18 14.19 2.15
C LYS A 451 15.55 13.19 1.06
N GLN A 452 16.83 12.79 0.99
CA GLN A 452 17.24 11.76 0.04
C GLN A 452 16.57 10.41 0.29
N PHE A 453 16.31 10.09 1.56
CA PHE A 453 15.54 8.90 1.92
C PHE A 453 14.10 8.95 1.40
N TYR A 454 13.45 10.11 1.43
CA TYR A 454 12.14 10.30 0.77
C TYR A 454 12.25 10.13 -0.74
N ASP A 455 13.27 10.75 -1.38
CA ASP A 455 13.47 10.63 -2.82
C ASP A 455 13.62 9.15 -3.22
N LEU A 456 14.39 8.37 -2.46
CA LEU A 456 14.53 6.93 -2.64
C LEU A 456 13.22 6.16 -2.41
N ALA A 457 12.49 6.47 -1.34
CA ALA A 457 11.27 5.77 -0.98
C ALA A 457 10.17 5.95 -2.03
N TRP A 458 10.04 7.15 -2.55
CA TRP A 458 9.07 7.43 -3.59
C TRP A 458 9.50 6.94 -4.96
N ALA A 459 10.81 6.91 -5.24
CA ALA A 459 11.34 6.26 -6.43
C ALA A 459 11.09 4.76 -6.41
N ASP A 460 11.34 4.08 -5.29
CA ASP A 460 11.01 2.68 -5.08
C ASP A 460 9.50 2.41 -5.30
N TRP A 461 8.65 3.25 -4.72
CA TRP A 461 7.22 3.11 -4.92
C TRP A 461 6.82 3.32 -6.38
N ALA A 462 7.40 4.32 -7.04
CA ALA A 462 7.11 4.67 -8.43
C ALA A 462 7.49 3.55 -9.42
N GLN A 463 8.52 2.75 -9.12
CA GLN A 463 8.89 1.59 -9.95
C GLN A 463 7.73 0.59 -10.10
N GLU A 464 6.95 0.41 -9.04
CA GLU A 464 5.92 -0.64 -8.95
C GLU A 464 4.50 -0.09 -8.91
N GLN A 465 4.30 1.20 -9.13
CA GLN A 465 2.94 1.75 -9.12
C GLN A 465 2.25 1.54 -10.48
N ILE A 466 0.94 1.31 -10.42
CA ILE A 466 0.08 1.21 -11.57
C ILE A 466 -1.29 1.76 -11.19
N SER A 467 -1.81 2.73 -11.96
CA SER A 467 -3.09 3.40 -11.69
C SER A 467 -3.25 3.92 -10.25
N GLY A 468 -2.18 4.43 -9.66
CA GLY A 468 -2.15 4.90 -8.26
C GLY A 468 -2.05 3.79 -7.23
N SER A 469 -1.94 2.53 -7.66
CA SER A 469 -1.76 1.36 -6.81
C SER A 469 -0.31 0.91 -6.80
N ARG A 470 0.15 0.30 -5.72
CA ARG A 470 1.40 -0.43 -5.74
C ARG A 470 1.15 -1.87 -6.17
N GLY A 471 1.71 -2.26 -7.31
CA GLY A 471 1.65 -3.62 -7.82
C GLY A 471 2.70 -4.55 -7.21
N GLY A 472 3.75 -4.00 -6.60
CA GLY A 472 4.81 -4.77 -5.97
C GLY A 472 4.36 -5.53 -4.72
N THR A 473 5.11 -6.58 -4.39
CA THR A 473 4.82 -7.41 -3.20
C THR A 473 4.85 -6.59 -1.91
N LYS A 474 3.99 -6.93 -0.96
CA LYS A 474 3.81 -6.26 0.34
C LYS A 474 3.92 -7.27 1.47
N THR A 475 4.47 -6.82 2.60
CA THR A 475 4.49 -7.61 3.85
C THR A 475 3.44 -7.09 4.81
N ARG A 476 3.05 -7.89 5.80
CA ARG A 476 2.03 -7.55 6.80
C ARG A 476 0.80 -6.91 6.18
N HIS A 477 0.29 -7.56 5.16
CA HIS A 477 -0.90 -7.10 4.46
C HIS A 477 -2.15 -7.52 5.24
N HIS A 478 -2.65 -6.61 6.08
CA HIS A 478 -3.80 -6.90 6.91
C HIS A 478 -5.12 -6.85 6.13
N TYR A 479 -5.93 -7.89 6.25
CA TYR A 479 -7.36 -7.99 5.99
C TYR A 479 -7.85 -7.82 4.57
N ASN A 480 -7.22 -7.05 3.75
CA ASN A 480 -7.69 -6.92 2.41
C ASN A 480 -6.57 -6.74 1.39
N ILE A 481 -6.92 -7.08 0.23
CA ILE A 481 -6.13 -7.25 -0.95
C ILE A 481 -5.73 -5.92 -1.59
N GLY A 482 -6.15 -4.81 -1.00
CA GLY A 482 -6.06 -3.49 -1.61
C GLY A 482 -4.73 -2.77 -1.46
N ASN A 483 -4.72 -1.55 -1.98
CA ASN A 483 -3.53 -0.73 -2.17
C ASN A 483 -2.91 -0.16 -0.91
N GLY A 484 -3.71 -0.04 0.13
CA GLY A 484 -3.27 0.55 1.38
C GLY A 484 -3.05 2.05 1.35
N ARG A 485 -2.68 2.57 2.50
CA ARG A 485 -2.63 4.02 2.78
C ARG A 485 -1.54 4.78 2.05
N MET A 486 -0.47 4.09 1.62
CA MET A 486 0.65 4.74 0.92
C MET A 486 0.26 5.30 -0.45
N ALA A 487 -0.78 4.76 -1.07
CA ALA A 487 -1.30 5.32 -2.32
C ALA A 487 -1.73 6.78 -2.18
N ILE A 488 -2.26 7.17 -1.00
CA ILE A 488 -2.71 8.53 -0.74
C ILE A 488 -1.53 9.51 -0.68
N TYR A 489 -0.42 9.12 -0.04
CA TYR A 489 0.80 9.94 -0.01
C TYR A 489 1.30 10.21 -1.42
N MET A 490 1.41 9.14 -2.23
CA MET A 490 1.91 9.28 -3.59
C MET A 490 0.97 10.12 -4.45
N THR A 491 -0.33 9.86 -4.37
CA THR A 491 -1.33 10.65 -5.10
C THR A 491 -1.25 12.14 -4.75
N TYR A 492 -1.06 12.46 -3.48
CA TYR A 492 -0.87 13.85 -3.05
C TYR A 492 0.37 14.48 -3.67
N TYR A 493 1.50 13.79 -3.61
CA TYR A 493 2.75 14.31 -4.20
C TYR A 493 2.72 14.41 -5.72
N LEU A 494 1.81 13.67 -6.37
CA LEU A 494 1.56 13.78 -7.81
C LEU A 494 0.47 14.82 -8.16
N GLY A 495 0.05 15.65 -7.22
CA GLY A 495 -0.94 16.72 -7.41
C GLY A 495 -2.37 16.34 -7.01
N GLY A 496 -2.61 15.13 -6.52
CA GLY A 496 -3.92 14.68 -6.08
C GLY A 496 -4.36 15.27 -4.74
N PRO A 497 -5.56 14.89 -4.27
CA PRO A 497 -6.11 15.42 -3.04
C PRO A 497 -5.32 14.97 -1.82
N GLY A 498 -5.03 15.91 -0.93
CA GLY A 498 -4.68 15.60 0.44
C GLY A 498 -5.92 15.11 1.19
N ASN A 499 -5.73 14.23 2.16
CA ASN A 499 -6.80 13.93 3.11
C ASN A 499 -6.36 14.23 4.55
N GLY A 500 -7.35 14.46 5.40
CA GLY A 500 -7.13 14.80 6.81
C GLY A 500 -6.89 13.60 7.70
N SER A 501 -6.58 12.42 7.17
CA SER A 501 -6.34 11.26 8.04
C SER A 501 -5.02 11.43 8.80
N ILE A 502 -5.01 10.98 10.03
CA ILE A 502 -3.85 11.04 10.92
C ILE A 502 -2.59 10.42 10.29
N TRP A 503 -2.74 9.43 9.43
CA TRP A 503 -1.64 8.72 8.79
C TRP A 503 -0.92 9.53 7.71
N PHE A 504 -1.62 10.46 7.12
CA PHE A 504 -1.11 11.27 6.01
C PHE A 504 -0.89 12.73 6.41
N TYR A 505 -1.50 13.16 7.48
CA TYR A 505 -1.59 14.54 7.93
C TYR A 505 -0.25 15.29 7.95
N TRP A 506 0.79 14.64 8.44
CA TRP A 506 2.11 15.26 8.61
C TRP A 506 2.87 15.43 7.30
N SER A 507 2.63 14.54 6.34
CA SER A 507 3.21 14.67 5.01
C SER A 507 2.62 15.83 4.20
N LEU A 508 1.41 16.30 4.57
CA LEU A 508 0.83 17.51 3.96
C LEU A 508 1.68 18.75 4.21
N ILE A 509 2.23 18.86 5.42
CA ILE A 509 2.85 20.09 5.95
C ILE A 509 4.37 20.03 6.06
N ASN A 510 5.00 18.92 5.66
CA ASN A 510 6.44 18.73 5.82
C ASN A 510 7.29 19.51 4.81
N GLY A 511 6.68 20.05 3.76
CA GLY A 511 7.36 20.83 2.71
C GLY A 511 8.21 20.00 1.75
N TYR A 512 8.12 18.67 1.78
CA TYR A 512 8.84 17.82 0.84
C TYR A 512 8.28 17.96 -0.58
N GLU A 513 9.16 17.97 -1.58
CA GLU A 513 8.84 18.02 -3.00
C GLU A 513 9.37 16.80 -3.73
N LEU A 514 8.52 16.17 -4.53
CA LEU A 514 8.87 15.00 -5.31
C LEU A 514 9.82 15.37 -6.47
N PRO A 515 10.92 14.63 -6.69
CA PRO A 515 11.80 14.86 -7.84
C PRO A 515 11.09 14.57 -9.18
N ALA A 516 11.42 15.33 -10.21
CA ALA A 516 10.82 15.21 -11.55
C ALA A 516 10.94 13.78 -12.13
N ILE A 517 12.05 13.10 -11.90
CA ILE A 517 12.25 11.72 -12.37
C ILE A 517 11.27 10.74 -11.69
N VAL A 518 10.90 10.98 -10.44
CA VAL A 518 9.93 10.16 -9.72
C VAL A 518 8.53 10.39 -10.27
N PHE A 519 8.17 11.64 -10.57
CA PHE A 519 6.94 11.96 -11.32
C PHE A 519 6.89 11.19 -12.63
N GLN A 520 7.96 11.25 -13.43
CA GLN A 520 8.01 10.55 -14.71
C GLN A 520 7.88 9.04 -14.53
N THR A 521 8.64 8.44 -13.64
CA THR A 521 8.60 7.00 -13.41
C THR A 521 7.22 6.54 -12.92
N ALA A 522 6.55 7.34 -12.11
CA ALA A 522 5.21 7.02 -11.63
C ALA A 522 4.14 7.12 -12.72
N LEU A 523 4.24 8.06 -13.65
CA LEU A 523 3.15 8.40 -14.55
C LEU A 523 3.35 7.91 -15.99
N ASP A 524 4.59 7.82 -16.47
CA ASP A 524 4.90 7.50 -17.87
C ASP A 524 5.16 6.02 -18.13
N ARG A 525 4.18 5.17 -17.79
CA ARG A 525 4.31 3.72 -17.96
C ARG A 525 4.51 3.28 -19.41
N THR A 526 3.88 3.98 -20.34
CA THR A 526 3.97 3.63 -21.76
C THR A 526 5.38 3.80 -22.31
N SER A 527 6.05 4.92 -21.99
CA SER A 527 7.43 5.17 -22.45
C SER A 527 8.46 4.29 -21.74
N LEU A 528 8.18 3.90 -20.50
CA LEU A 528 9.04 2.99 -19.75
C LEU A 528 8.96 1.55 -20.29
N GLY A 529 7.79 1.13 -20.77
CA GLY A 529 7.58 -0.20 -21.35
C GLY A 529 7.63 -1.31 -20.30
N ASN A 530 8.00 -2.52 -20.73
CA ASN A 530 8.14 -3.67 -19.85
C ASN A 530 9.54 -3.72 -19.25
N TYR A 531 9.61 -3.98 -17.93
CA TYR A 531 10.89 -4.16 -17.26
C TYR A 531 10.77 -4.99 -15.99
N GLU A 532 11.91 -5.48 -15.55
CA GLU A 532 12.06 -6.15 -14.28
C GLU A 532 12.54 -5.14 -13.22
N TYR A 533 11.92 -5.17 -12.04
CA TYR A 533 12.40 -4.46 -10.88
C TYR A 533 12.71 -5.44 -9.76
N ILE A 534 13.98 -5.50 -9.41
CA ILE A 534 14.51 -6.40 -8.40
C ILE A 534 15.00 -5.56 -7.23
N SER A 535 14.68 -5.99 -6.03
CA SER A 535 15.21 -5.35 -4.84
C SER A 535 15.45 -6.35 -3.73
N ARG A 536 16.50 -6.10 -3.00
CA ARG A 536 16.84 -6.91 -1.85
C ARG A 536 15.90 -6.62 -0.69
N GLY A 537 15.44 -7.63 0.01
CA GLY A 537 14.63 -7.50 1.22
C GLY A 537 15.51 -7.62 2.48
N VAL A 538 14.98 -7.18 3.61
CA VAL A 538 15.58 -7.37 4.93
C VAL A 538 14.76 -8.42 5.67
N GLY A 539 15.43 -9.41 6.25
CA GLY A 539 14.81 -10.47 7.04
C GLY A 539 14.97 -10.23 8.56
N GLU A 540 14.70 -11.26 9.31
CA GLU A 540 14.99 -11.33 10.74
C GLU A 540 16.04 -12.42 11.00
N GLU A 541 17.01 -12.13 11.84
CA GLU A 541 17.95 -13.14 12.32
C GLU A 541 17.24 -14.10 13.30
N GLU A 542 17.67 -15.34 13.33
CA GLU A 542 17.28 -16.26 14.39
C GLU A 542 17.53 -15.64 15.75
N ASN A 543 16.64 -15.94 16.69
CA ASN A 543 16.75 -15.49 18.07
C ASN A 543 18.12 -15.81 18.64
N LYS A 544 19.05 -14.87 18.58
CA LYS A 544 20.33 -14.97 19.27
C LYS A 544 20.11 -14.61 20.73
N TRP A 545 20.17 -15.60 21.60
CA TRP A 545 20.19 -15.39 23.04
C TRP A 545 21.64 -15.35 23.56
N PRO A 546 21.92 -14.52 24.56
CA PRO A 546 21.05 -13.50 25.15
C PRO A 546 20.87 -12.29 24.21
N ARG A 547 19.65 -11.79 24.10
CA ARG A 547 19.40 -10.52 23.41
C ARG A 547 20.12 -9.42 24.17
N PRO A 548 20.90 -8.53 23.47
CA PRO A 548 21.74 -7.54 24.15
C PRO A 548 20.99 -6.64 25.13
N LEU A 549 19.70 -6.44 24.88
CA LEU A 549 18.85 -5.51 25.61
C LEU A 549 17.78 -6.20 26.46
N GLY A 550 17.83 -7.52 26.59
CA GLY A 550 17.05 -8.26 27.57
C GLY A 550 15.54 -8.24 27.42
N THR A 551 15.00 -7.93 26.22
CA THR A 551 13.54 -7.93 26.02
C THR A 551 13.10 -9.00 25.04
N GLU A 552 11.93 -9.60 25.31
CA GLU A 552 11.31 -10.60 24.46
C GLU A 552 10.91 -10.07 23.08
N ARG A 553 10.82 -8.74 22.91
CA ARG A 553 10.34 -8.06 21.71
C ARG A 553 11.43 -7.48 20.84
N THR A 554 12.67 -7.60 21.26
CA THR A 554 13.78 -7.06 20.48
C THR A 554 14.18 -8.04 19.38
N LEU A 555 14.24 -7.55 18.16
CA LEU A 555 14.61 -8.29 16.96
C LEU A 555 15.89 -7.74 16.39
N LEU A 556 16.79 -8.61 15.92
CA LEU A 556 17.88 -8.22 15.05
C LEU A 556 17.48 -8.51 13.60
N CYS A 557 17.58 -7.51 12.75
CA CYS A 557 17.27 -7.69 11.33
C CYS A 557 18.42 -8.40 10.61
N ASP A 558 18.08 -9.37 9.78
CA ASP A 558 19.01 -10.03 8.87
C ASP A 558 19.28 -9.13 7.66
N THR A 559 20.38 -8.39 7.72
CA THR A 559 20.79 -7.49 6.64
C THR A 559 21.50 -8.21 5.51
N GLU A 560 21.97 -9.44 5.70
CA GLU A 560 22.63 -10.22 4.64
C GLU A 560 21.64 -10.88 3.69
N SER A 561 20.36 -10.66 3.94
CA SER A 561 19.21 -10.90 3.07
C SER A 561 19.14 -12.30 2.45
N ARG A 562 18.09 -12.97 2.82
CA ARG A 562 17.65 -14.21 2.17
C ARG A 562 16.38 -14.01 1.35
N PHE A 563 16.06 -12.74 1.05
CA PHE A 563 14.84 -12.34 0.36
C PHE A 563 15.14 -11.47 -0.83
N VAL A 564 14.52 -11.81 -1.95
CA VAL A 564 14.56 -11.03 -3.18
C VAL A 564 13.14 -10.66 -3.57
N LYS A 565 12.83 -9.37 -3.60
CA LYS A 565 11.58 -8.87 -4.16
C LYS A 565 11.77 -8.71 -5.66
N TYR A 566 10.84 -9.28 -6.40
CA TYR A 566 10.86 -9.27 -7.85
C TYR A 566 9.51 -8.83 -8.39
N SER A 567 9.52 -7.87 -9.29
CA SER A 567 8.34 -7.38 -9.99
C SER A 567 8.62 -7.35 -11.50
N TYR A 568 7.73 -7.94 -12.26
CA TYR A 568 7.65 -7.70 -13.70
C TYR A 568 6.61 -6.61 -13.94
N VAL A 569 7.09 -5.49 -14.42
CA VAL A 569 6.32 -4.26 -14.57
C VAL A 569 6.05 -4.03 -16.04
N THR A 570 4.77 -3.89 -16.38
CA THR A 570 4.33 -3.54 -17.73
C THR A 570 3.40 -2.32 -17.67
N PRO A 571 3.07 -1.69 -18.77
CA PRO A 571 2.03 -0.67 -18.80
C PRO A 571 0.64 -1.19 -18.38
N ASP A 572 0.36 -2.47 -18.56
CA ASP A 572 -0.97 -3.06 -18.46
C ASP A 572 -1.19 -3.85 -17.17
N TYR A 573 -0.12 -4.39 -16.59
CA TYR A 573 -0.15 -5.10 -15.31
C TYR A 573 1.22 -5.11 -14.62
N ILE A 574 1.21 -5.42 -13.34
CA ILE A 574 2.41 -5.76 -12.57
C ILE A 574 2.20 -7.12 -11.93
N LEU A 575 3.10 -8.05 -12.19
CA LEU A 575 3.18 -9.35 -11.50
C LEU A 575 4.38 -9.33 -10.57
N SER A 576 4.18 -9.66 -9.30
CA SER A 576 5.23 -9.54 -8.28
C SER A 576 5.21 -10.63 -7.24
N THR A 577 6.39 -10.92 -6.71
CA THR A 577 6.58 -11.80 -5.56
C THR A 577 7.81 -11.39 -4.73
N GLN A 578 7.87 -11.92 -3.52
CA GLN A 578 9.09 -12.00 -2.74
C GLN A 578 9.56 -13.44 -2.74
N MET A 579 10.66 -13.70 -3.40
CA MET A 579 11.32 -15.01 -3.40
C MET A 579 12.16 -15.13 -2.13
N GLU A 580 11.98 -16.21 -1.40
CA GLU A 580 12.62 -16.45 -0.12
C GLU A 580 13.46 -17.71 -0.16
N HIS A 581 14.66 -17.63 0.38
CA HIS A 581 15.50 -18.82 0.52
C HIS A 581 14.73 -19.88 1.35
N PRO A 582 14.68 -21.13 0.92
CA PRO A 582 13.90 -22.16 1.60
C PRO A 582 14.25 -22.38 3.07
N ALA A 583 15.47 -22.05 3.46
CA ALA A 583 15.93 -22.08 4.86
C ALA A 583 15.81 -20.72 5.57
N ALA A 584 15.22 -19.70 4.96
CA ALA A 584 14.99 -18.43 5.63
C ALA A 584 14.00 -18.59 6.77
N MET A 585 14.17 -17.81 7.83
CA MET A 585 13.20 -17.77 8.91
C MET A 585 12.04 -16.87 8.49
N HIS A 586 10.83 -17.43 8.52
CA HIS A 586 9.61 -16.67 8.33
C HIS A 586 9.26 -15.89 9.59
N SER A 587 8.91 -14.64 9.43
CA SER A 587 8.54 -13.77 10.53
C SER A 587 7.26 -13.01 10.26
N HIS A 588 6.70 -12.50 11.34
CA HIS A 588 5.56 -11.61 11.29
C HIS A 588 5.86 -10.29 10.55
N LEU A 589 7.07 -9.78 10.62
CA LEU A 589 7.43 -8.49 10.03
C LEU A 589 7.80 -8.59 8.56
N SER A 590 8.62 -9.57 8.21
CA SER A 590 9.26 -9.62 6.89
C SER A 590 8.52 -10.51 5.89
N THR A 591 7.85 -11.55 6.35
CA THR A 591 7.33 -12.61 5.47
C THR A 591 5.86 -12.95 5.67
N ALA A 592 5.32 -12.78 6.88
CA ALA A 592 3.93 -13.11 7.16
C ALA A 592 2.94 -12.19 6.44
N GLY A 593 1.81 -12.73 6.04
CA GLY A 593 0.73 -11.97 5.40
C GLY A 593 1.18 -11.29 4.11
N ARG A 594 2.06 -11.93 3.37
CA ARG A 594 2.63 -11.40 2.15
C ARG A 594 1.60 -11.36 1.03
N TRP A 595 1.44 -10.18 0.47
CA TRP A 595 0.69 -9.98 -0.76
C TRP A 595 1.63 -10.22 -1.95
N GLN A 596 1.25 -11.11 -2.83
CA GLN A 596 1.94 -11.40 -4.08
C GLN A 596 0.93 -11.77 -5.16
N GLY A 597 1.29 -11.57 -6.39
CA GLY A 597 0.42 -11.83 -7.54
C GLY A 597 0.37 -10.66 -8.50
N MET A 598 -0.78 -10.41 -9.09
CA MET A 598 -0.95 -9.52 -10.24
C MET A 598 -1.96 -8.40 -9.97
N VAL A 599 -1.60 -7.18 -10.36
CA VAL A 599 -2.47 -6.00 -10.37
C VAL A 599 -2.54 -5.46 -11.77
N PHE A 600 -3.72 -4.99 -12.18
CA PHE A 600 -3.98 -4.53 -13.53
C PHE A 600 -4.15 -3.01 -13.60
N ALA A 601 -3.68 -2.42 -14.69
CA ALA A 601 -3.74 -0.98 -14.92
C ALA A 601 -5.16 -0.49 -15.11
N GLN A 602 -5.96 -1.27 -15.78
CA GLN A 602 -7.32 -0.93 -16.17
C GLN A 602 -8.23 -0.68 -14.96
N ASP A 603 -8.21 -1.60 -14.03
CA ASP A 603 -8.92 -1.47 -12.75
C ASP A 603 -8.09 -2.14 -11.66
N PRO A 604 -7.57 -1.40 -10.67
CA PRO A 604 -6.83 -1.98 -9.56
C PRO A 604 -7.63 -2.96 -8.69
N GLU A 605 -8.97 -2.97 -8.83
CA GLU A 605 -9.81 -4.01 -8.22
C GLU A 605 -9.78 -5.34 -9.01
N CYS A 606 -9.39 -5.30 -10.29
CA CYS A 606 -8.99 -6.48 -11.03
C CYS A 606 -7.59 -6.87 -10.58
N ARG A 607 -7.51 -7.89 -9.73
CA ARG A 607 -6.24 -8.39 -9.21
C ARG A 607 -6.31 -9.87 -8.93
N ILE A 608 -5.19 -10.53 -9.06
CA ILE A 608 -5.03 -11.94 -8.77
C ILE A 608 -3.98 -12.06 -7.69
N VAL A 609 -4.37 -12.44 -6.47
CA VAL A 609 -3.46 -12.51 -5.34
C VAL A 609 -3.71 -13.74 -4.48
N THR A 610 -2.64 -14.29 -3.93
CA THR A 610 -2.74 -15.40 -2.98
C THR A 610 -3.32 -14.92 -1.65
N VAL A 611 -4.22 -15.72 -1.08
CA VAL A 611 -4.88 -15.43 0.21
C VAL A 611 -4.94 -16.69 1.06
N GLY A 612 -5.00 -16.53 2.38
CA GLY A 612 -5.32 -17.62 3.30
C GLY A 612 -6.85 -17.83 3.39
N MET A 613 -7.30 -19.06 3.38
CA MET A 613 -8.72 -19.42 3.43
C MET A 613 -9.26 -19.67 4.84
N SER A 614 -8.67 -19.07 5.85
CA SER A 614 -9.13 -19.13 7.23
C SER A 614 -10.42 -18.38 7.51
N TYR A 615 -11.01 -17.85 6.51
CA TYR A 615 -12.23 -17.07 6.58
C TYR A 615 -13.44 -17.92 6.95
N SER A 616 -14.11 -17.60 8.03
CA SER A 616 -15.48 -18.03 8.21
C SER A 616 -16.38 -17.31 7.20
N ASN A 617 -17.34 -18.05 6.65
CA ASN A 617 -18.33 -17.52 5.68
C ASN A 617 -19.22 -16.40 6.26
N ASP A 618 -19.14 -16.14 7.57
CA ASP A 618 -19.95 -15.16 8.29
C ASP A 618 -19.37 -13.72 8.26
N GLY A 619 -18.26 -13.51 7.57
CA GLY A 619 -17.63 -12.20 7.48
C GLY A 619 -17.15 -11.64 8.83
N GLY A 620 -17.11 -12.49 9.84
CA GLY A 620 -16.77 -12.10 11.20
C GLY A 620 -15.33 -11.60 11.32
N ALA A 621 -15.18 -10.47 12.00
CA ALA A 621 -13.92 -9.76 12.22
C ALA A 621 -12.81 -10.63 12.85
N ARG A 622 -13.18 -11.70 13.53
CA ARG A 622 -12.25 -12.58 14.24
C ARG A 622 -11.35 -13.41 13.33
N ASN A 623 -11.80 -13.73 12.14
CA ASN A 623 -11.08 -14.62 11.22
C ASN A 623 -10.23 -13.87 10.18
N LYS A 624 -10.44 -12.57 10.03
CA LYS A 624 -9.64 -11.72 9.12
C LYS A 624 -8.15 -11.68 9.47
N LYS A 625 -7.81 -11.91 10.73
CA LYS A 625 -6.42 -11.93 11.21
C LYS A 625 -5.60 -13.07 10.59
N TYR A 626 -6.22 -14.16 10.21
CA TYR A 626 -5.54 -15.35 9.72
C TYR A 626 -5.21 -15.31 8.22
N ASP A 627 -5.92 -14.50 7.44
CA ASP A 627 -5.61 -14.29 6.02
C ASP A 627 -4.20 -13.70 5.80
N MET A 628 -3.61 -13.17 6.86
CA MET A 628 -2.34 -12.45 6.85
C MET A 628 -1.12 -13.31 7.15
N GLU A 629 -1.34 -14.46 7.75
CA GLU A 629 -0.25 -15.25 8.34
C GLU A 629 0.20 -16.38 7.41
N MET A 630 -0.17 -16.30 6.12
CA MET A 630 0.26 -17.26 5.11
C MET A 630 1.72 -17.04 4.73
N MET A 631 2.46 -18.13 4.73
CA MET A 631 3.85 -18.19 4.32
C MET A 631 3.94 -18.82 2.95
N TYR A 632 4.65 -18.20 2.04
CA TYR A 632 4.76 -18.66 0.66
C TYR A 632 6.20 -18.92 0.27
N ARG A 633 6.37 -19.95 -0.56
CA ARG A 633 7.55 -20.14 -1.39
C ARG A 633 7.19 -19.75 -2.81
N SER A 634 8.11 -19.12 -3.51
CA SER A 634 7.84 -18.67 -4.88
C SER A 634 9.09 -18.62 -5.74
N ALA A 635 8.87 -18.71 -7.04
CA ALA A 635 9.83 -18.43 -8.08
C ALA A 635 9.12 -17.62 -9.17
N GLN A 636 9.71 -16.52 -9.60
CA GLN A 636 9.14 -15.70 -10.67
C GLN A 636 10.20 -15.37 -11.71
N SER A 637 9.81 -15.50 -12.99
CA SER A 637 10.55 -15.01 -14.13
C SER A 637 9.60 -14.23 -15.03
N LYS A 638 9.85 -12.94 -15.17
CA LYS A 638 9.00 -12.03 -15.96
C LYS A 638 7.51 -12.22 -15.65
N SER A 639 6.73 -12.59 -16.67
CA SER A 639 5.27 -12.74 -16.59
C SER A 639 4.79 -14.03 -15.92
N VAL A 640 5.68 -14.88 -15.41
CA VAL A 640 5.34 -16.16 -14.78
C VAL A 640 5.75 -16.21 -13.33
N LEU A 641 4.79 -16.48 -12.46
CA LEU A 641 4.98 -16.73 -11.04
C LEU A 641 4.51 -18.14 -10.69
N VAL A 642 5.37 -18.92 -10.06
CA VAL A 642 5.02 -20.16 -9.36
C VAL A 642 5.07 -19.89 -7.87
N THR A 643 3.99 -20.17 -7.16
CA THR A 643 3.91 -19.94 -5.72
C THR A 643 3.23 -21.09 -5.01
N GLN A 644 3.64 -21.38 -3.80
CA GLN A 644 3.12 -22.46 -2.98
C GLN A 644 3.10 -22.03 -1.49
N GLN A 645 2.09 -22.47 -0.76
CA GLN A 645 2.12 -22.36 0.69
C GLN A 645 3.30 -23.16 1.26
N ALA A 646 4.05 -22.58 2.18
CA ALA A 646 5.15 -23.28 2.85
C ALA A 646 4.63 -24.47 3.68
N ARG A 647 5.24 -25.64 3.50
CA ARG A 647 4.83 -26.88 4.18
C ARG A 647 5.37 -27.01 5.59
N ARG A 648 6.39 -26.23 5.96
CA ARG A 648 7.15 -26.43 7.20
C ARG A 648 7.00 -25.25 8.14
N TRP A 649 6.36 -25.50 9.27
CA TRP A 649 6.10 -24.52 10.32
C TRP A 649 7.30 -24.18 11.20
N TYR A 650 8.32 -25.03 11.29
CA TYR A 650 9.51 -24.78 12.11
C TYR A 650 10.44 -23.70 11.57
N GLN A 651 10.20 -23.23 10.35
CA GLN A 651 10.84 -22.06 9.79
C GLN A 651 10.19 -20.76 10.29
N ILE A 652 9.21 -20.86 11.16
CA ILE A 652 8.41 -19.76 11.66
C ILE A 652 8.83 -19.50 13.08
N ASN A 653 9.03 -18.21 13.39
CA ASN A 653 9.34 -17.83 14.76
C ASN A 653 8.19 -18.26 15.70
N PRO A 654 8.41 -19.23 16.60
CA PRO A 654 7.35 -19.79 17.44
C PRO A 654 6.78 -18.76 18.43
N ASP A 655 7.53 -17.74 18.80
CA ASP A 655 7.09 -16.69 19.72
C ASP A 655 5.97 -15.81 19.15
N TRP A 656 5.92 -15.70 17.83
CA TRP A 656 4.94 -14.88 17.13
C TRP A 656 3.70 -15.65 16.67
N PHE A 657 3.81 -16.99 16.57
CA PHE A 657 2.76 -17.83 15.99
C PHE A 657 2.51 -19.07 16.84
N PRO A 658 1.83 -18.95 17.96
CA PRO A 658 1.73 -20.02 18.95
C PRO A 658 0.87 -21.23 18.55
N ALA A 659 0.23 -21.24 17.39
CA ALA A 659 -0.70 -22.34 17.04
C ALA A 659 -0.34 -23.01 15.70
N GLN A 660 0.05 -24.27 15.76
CA GLN A 660 0.29 -25.16 14.59
C GLN A 660 -0.90 -25.20 13.61
N GLU A 661 -2.11 -25.01 14.09
CA GLU A 661 -3.35 -25.04 13.30
C GLU A 661 -3.41 -23.95 12.22
N ARG A 662 -2.78 -22.79 12.47
CA ARG A 662 -2.79 -21.64 11.55
C ARG A 662 -2.08 -21.92 10.22
N TYR A 663 -1.09 -22.80 10.23
CA TYR A 663 -0.30 -23.14 9.05
C TYR A 663 -0.91 -24.26 8.21
N GLN A 664 -2.01 -24.81 8.66
CA GLN A 664 -2.71 -25.88 7.95
C GLN A 664 -3.88 -25.40 7.11
N MET A 665 -4.08 -24.09 7.05
CA MET A 665 -5.18 -23.50 6.30
C MET A 665 -4.99 -23.67 4.80
N PRO A 666 -6.06 -23.90 4.03
CA PRO A 666 -5.98 -23.91 2.60
C PRO A 666 -5.50 -22.56 2.06
N MET A 667 -4.67 -22.60 1.05
CA MET A 667 -4.38 -21.43 0.23
C MET A 667 -5.56 -21.21 -0.72
N GLY A 668 -5.88 -19.95 -0.95
CA GLY A 668 -6.80 -19.50 -1.99
C GLY A 668 -6.12 -18.53 -2.93
N VAL A 669 -6.82 -18.21 -4.00
CA VAL A 669 -6.45 -17.11 -4.89
C VAL A 669 -7.68 -16.22 -5.08
N TYR A 670 -7.50 -14.95 -4.78
CA TYR A 670 -8.52 -13.93 -5.02
C TYR A 670 -8.46 -13.45 -6.46
N PHE A 671 -9.61 -13.29 -7.08
CA PHE A 671 -9.77 -12.77 -8.44
C PHE A 671 -10.59 -11.49 -8.50
N GLY A 672 -11.53 -11.29 -7.54
CA GLY A 672 -12.57 -10.29 -7.72
C GLY A 672 -13.63 -10.72 -8.75
N ASN A 673 -14.40 -9.76 -9.23
CA ASN A 673 -15.56 -10.02 -10.10
C ASN A 673 -15.71 -9.03 -11.28
N ARG A 674 -14.64 -8.31 -11.65
CA ARG A 674 -14.67 -7.21 -12.62
C ARG A 674 -13.92 -7.49 -13.91
N TRP A 675 -13.96 -8.72 -14.36
CA TRP A 675 -13.27 -9.13 -15.56
C TRP A 675 -14.12 -8.81 -16.79
N ASP A 676 -13.49 -8.35 -17.86
CA ASP A 676 -14.14 -8.19 -19.17
C ASP A 676 -14.56 -9.55 -19.70
N ARG A 677 -13.74 -10.58 -19.48
CA ARG A 677 -14.01 -11.97 -19.79
C ARG A 677 -13.33 -12.89 -18.79
N LYS A 678 -14.01 -14.00 -18.41
CA LYS A 678 -13.46 -15.07 -17.57
C LYS A 678 -13.84 -16.42 -18.14
N GLU A 679 -12.86 -17.28 -18.32
CA GLU A 679 -13.00 -18.61 -18.89
C GLU A 679 -12.28 -19.65 -18.03
N GLU A 680 -12.82 -20.87 -17.98
CA GLU A 680 -12.19 -22.02 -17.31
C GLU A 680 -11.97 -23.13 -18.31
N LYS A 681 -10.73 -23.58 -18.45
CA LYS A 681 -10.38 -24.62 -19.39
C LYS A 681 -9.18 -25.44 -18.90
N GLU A 682 -9.33 -26.76 -18.90
CA GLU A 682 -8.27 -27.73 -18.56
C GLU A 682 -7.58 -27.47 -17.21
N GLY A 683 -8.35 -27.01 -16.21
CA GLY A 683 -7.85 -26.67 -14.87
C GLY A 683 -7.21 -25.29 -14.75
N TRP A 684 -7.15 -24.53 -15.83
CA TRP A 684 -6.78 -23.12 -15.85
C TRP A 684 -8.01 -22.22 -15.70
N ILE A 685 -7.80 -21.06 -15.10
CA ILE A 685 -8.71 -19.93 -15.09
C ILE A 685 -8.04 -18.80 -15.87
N PHE A 686 -8.70 -18.36 -16.92
CA PHE A 686 -8.26 -17.27 -17.77
C PHE A 686 -9.12 -16.05 -17.55
N VAL A 687 -8.51 -14.88 -17.50
CA VAL A 687 -9.22 -13.62 -17.35
C VAL A 687 -8.66 -12.56 -18.30
N GLU A 688 -9.53 -11.67 -18.69
CA GLU A 688 -9.21 -10.49 -19.49
C GLU A 688 -9.66 -9.23 -18.77
N THR A 689 -8.83 -8.21 -18.77
CA THR A 689 -9.20 -6.86 -18.33
C THR A 689 -8.39 -5.81 -19.08
N GLY A 690 -9.07 -4.90 -19.75
CA GLY A 690 -8.44 -3.85 -20.57
C GLY A 690 -7.47 -4.43 -21.59
N ASN A 691 -6.18 -4.13 -21.45
CA ASN A 691 -5.12 -4.57 -22.35
C ASN A 691 -4.30 -5.76 -21.80
N ALA A 692 -4.78 -6.41 -20.77
CA ALA A 692 -4.07 -7.51 -20.12
C ALA A 692 -4.88 -8.79 -20.07
N TYR A 693 -4.15 -9.90 -20.04
CA TYR A 693 -4.64 -11.24 -19.80
C TYR A 693 -3.95 -11.83 -18.59
N ALA A 694 -4.61 -12.77 -17.92
CA ALA A 694 -3.94 -13.64 -16.98
C ALA A 694 -4.47 -15.05 -17.04
N ALA A 695 -3.60 -16.01 -16.74
CA ALA A 695 -3.89 -17.40 -16.57
C ALA A 695 -3.47 -17.87 -15.19
N VAL A 696 -4.32 -18.64 -14.50
CA VAL A 696 -4.05 -19.16 -13.16
C VAL A 696 -4.35 -20.64 -13.13
N ARG A 697 -3.42 -21.44 -12.60
CA ARG A 697 -3.61 -22.87 -12.42
C ARG A 697 -3.05 -23.38 -11.12
N PRO A 698 -3.87 -23.94 -10.22
CA PRO A 698 -3.40 -24.84 -9.17
C PRO A 698 -2.95 -26.16 -9.78
N VAL A 699 -1.75 -26.60 -9.45
CA VAL A 699 -1.16 -27.79 -10.06
C VAL A 699 -1.21 -28.96 -9.09
N VAL A 700 -2.04 -29.95 -9.40
CA VAL A 700 -2.25 -31.14 -8.58
C VAL A 700 -2.16 -32.37 -9.48
N TRP A 701 -1.65 -33.46 -8.96
CA TRP A 701 -1.68 -34.74 -9.68
C TRP A 701 -3.06 -35.43 -9.60
N ASP A 702 -3.36 -36.22 -10.55
CA ASP A 702 -4.55 -37.07 -10.55
C ASP A 702 -4.26 -38.43 -9.84
N GLU A 703 -4.44 -38.45 -8.52
CA GLU A 703 -4.20 -39.64 -7.71
C GLU A 703 -5.09 -40.86 -8.10
N VAL A 704 -6.29 -40.58 -8.57
CA VAL A 704 -7.23 -41.64 -8.98
C VAL A 704 -6.69 -42.35 -10.19
N TRP A 705 -6.28 -41.60 -11.20
CA TRP A 705 -5.65 -42.16 -12.40
C TRP A 705 -4.38 -42.93 -12.06
N GLU A 706 -3.58 -42.44 -11.16
CA GLU A 706 -2.34 -43.06 -10.75
C GLU A 706 -2.60 -44.41 -10.05
N LYS A 707 -3.56 -44.46 -9.14
CA LYS A 707 -3.98 -45.71 -8.48
C LYS A 707 -4.47 -46.75 -9.49
N GLU A 708 -5.26 -46.33 -10.47
CA GLU A 708 -5.71 -47.20 -11.55
C GLU A 708 -4.55 -47.74 -12.41
N GLN A 709 -3.57 -46.89 -12.74
CA GLN A 709 -2.39 -47.31 -13.50
C GLN A 709 -1.48 -48.21 -12.65
N SER A 710 -1.34 -48.00 -11.35
CA SER A 710 -0.55 -48.83 -10.46
C SER A 710 -1.13 -50.25 -10.33
N VAL A 711 -2.46 -50.39 -10.39
CA VAL A 711 -3.14 -51.69 -10.44
C VAL A 711 -2.89 -52.42 -11.75
N LYS A 712 -2.86 -51.69 -12.87
CA LYS A 712 -2.58 -52.24 -14.20
C LYS A 712 -1.11 -52.63 -14.39
N ASN A 713 -0.17 -51.97 -13.71
CA ASN A 713 1.28 -52.14 -13.90
C ASN A 713 1.98 -52.97 -12.82
N LYS A 714 1.28 -53.84 -12.10
CA LYS A 714 1.83 -54.73 -11.05
C LYS A 714 2.91 -55.72 -11.52
N GLY A 715 3.81 -55.32 -12.42
CA GLY A 715 4.87 -56.20 -12.90
C GLY A 715 6.18 -55.53 -13.33
N ASN A 716 6.20 -54.18 -13.40
CA ASN A 716 7.38 -53.48 -13.94
C ASN A 716 7.83 -52.32 -13.05
N GLN A 717 8.30 -52.61 -11.84
CA GLN A 717 9.10 -51.67 -11.09
C GLN A 717 10.54 -51.69 -11.62
N LYS A 718 10.84 -50.98 -12.70
CA LYS A 718 12.20 -50.65 -13.07
C LYS A 718 12.60 -49.33 -12.39
N TYR A 719 13.68 -49.41 -11.65
CA TYR A 719 14.31 -48.32 -10.93
C TYR A 719 14.60 -47.10 -11.79
N PHE A 720 14.22 -45.92 -11.29
CA PHE A 720 14.44 -44.63 -11.94
C PHE A 720 15.76 -44.01 -11.46
N ASN A 721 16.81 -44.26 -12.18
CA ASN A 721 18.14 -43.67 -11.88
C ASN A 721 18.73 -42.81 -12.98
N SER A 722 17.95 -42.03 -13.70
CA SER A 722 18.51 -40.97 -14.52
C SER A 722 17.62 -39.76 -14.59
N HIS A 723 18.19 -38.61 -14.51
CA HIS A 723 17.52 -37.31 -14.65
C HIS A 723 16.83 -37.12 -16.02
N LYS A 724 16.95 -38.05 -16.94
CA LYS A 724 16.45 -37.95 -18.31
C LYS A 724 15.10 -38.59 -18.56
N GLN A 725 14.55 -39.36 -17.63
CA GLN A 725 13.23 -40.02 -17.76
C GLN A 725 12.49 -40.11 -16.44
N LYS A 726 12.13 -38.94 -15.89
CA LYS A 726 11.19 -38.92 -14.79
C LYS A 726 9.78 -39.20 -15.33
N PRO A 727 8.99 -40.10 -14.76
CA PRO A 727 7.63 -40.30 -15.21
C PRO A 727 6.82 -39.05 -14.87
N THR A 728 6.22 -38.47 -15.88
CA THR A 728 5.20 -37.46 -15.70
C THR A 728 3.97 -38.07 -15.06
N VAL A 729 3.34 -37.28 -14.19
CA VAL A 729 2.03 -37.65 -13.67
C VAL A 729 0.94 -36.91 -14.41
N LYS A 730 -0.23 -37.51 -14.50
CA LYS A 730 -1.39 -36.85 -15.07
C LYS A 730 -1.81 -35.71 -14.12
N LEU A 731 -2.03 -34.52 -14.67
CA LEU A 731 -2.51 -33.38 -13.90
C LEU A 731 -4.03 -33.45 -13.75
N ALA A 732 -4.49 -33.18 -12.54
CA ALA A 732 -5.91 -33.01 -12.26
C ALA A 732 -6.43 -31.71 -12.85
N VAL A 733 -7.68 -31.72 -13.29
CA VAL A 733 -8.39 -30.51 -13.76
C VAL A 733 -9.29 -29.91 -12.67
N ASP A 734 -9.81 -30.71 -11.77
CA ASP A 734 -10.70 -30.31 -10.68
C ASP A 734 -9.86 -30.06 -9.42
N THR A 735 -9.19 -28.90 -9.35
CA THR A 735 -8.17 -28.59 -8.35
C THR A 735 -8.59 -27.54 -7.32
N TYR A 736 -9.73 -26.89 -7.52
CA TYR A 736 -10.21 -25.80 -6.66
C TYR A 736 -11.74 -25.80 -6.53
N THR A 737 -12.23 -24.97 -5.62
CA THR A 737 -13.66 -24.66 -5.47
C THR A 737 -13.85 -23.14 -5.36
N TRP A 738 -14.77 -22.59 -6.10
CA TRP A 738 -15.15 -21.20 -5.99
C TRP A 738 -15.85 -20.91 -4.66
N LYS A 739 -15.47 -19.82 -4.02
CA LYS A 739 -16.01 -19.30 -2.76
C LYS A 739 -16.31 -17.81 -2.90
N ARG A 740 -17.02 -17.26 -1.93
CA ARG A 740 -17.31 -15.81 -1.81
C ARG A 740 -17.84 -15.21 -3.11
N ASP A 741 -19.00 -15.70 -3.55
CA ASP A 741 -19.66 -15.23 -4.77
C ASP A 741 -18.73 -15.29 -6.01
N ASN A 742 -17.95 -16.34 -6.11
CA ASN A 742 -17.02 -16.61 -7.21
C ASN A 742 -15.88 -15.59 -7.34
N THR A 743 -15.50 -14.94 -6.24
CA THR A 743 -14.37 -13.99 -6.22
C THR A 743 -13.07 -14.61 -5.72
N VAL A 744 -13.13 -15.77 -5.08
CA VAL A 744 -11.96 -16.48 -4.53
C VAL A 744 -12.05 -17.96 -4.88
N ILE A 745 -10.95 -18.57 -5.28
CA ILE A 745 -10.83 -20.02 -5.31
C ILE A 745 -10.16 -20.52 -4.04
N GLU A 746 -10.68 -21.62 -3.48
CA GLU A 746 -10.04 -22.40 -2.44
C GLU A 746 -9.43 -23.65 -3.05
N LEU A 747 -8.15 -23.87 -2.79
CA LEU A 747 -7.45 -25.04 -3.33
C LEU A 747 -7.90 -26.32 -2.62
N LYS A 748 -8.17 -27.38 -3.38
CA LYS A 748 -8.51 -28.71 -2.84
C LYS A 748 -7.30 -29.37 -2.16
N ASP A 749 -6.10 -29.19 -2.71
CA ASP A 749 -4.85 -29.47 -2.01
C ASP A 749 -4.24 -28.16 -1.51
N LYS A 750 -4.23 -27.97 -0.18
CA LYS A 750 -3.73 -26.78 0.48
C LYS A 750 -2.26 -26.46 0.18
N PHE A 751 -1.50 -27.45 -0.28
CA PHE A 751 -0.10 -27.31 -0.65
C PHE A 751 0.15 -27.38 -2.15
N ALA A 752 -0.89 -27.32 -2.96
CA ALA A 752 -0.73 -27.25 -4.40
C ALA A 752 0.06 -25.97 -4.78
N PRO A 753 1.09 -26.08 -5.61
CA PRO A 753 1.66 -24.90 -6.23
C PRO A 753 0.64 -24.27 -7.18
N VAL A 754 0.66 -22.95 -7.27
CA VAL A 754 -0.17 -22.17 -8.19
C VAL A 754 0.74 -21.48 -9.19
N ILE A 755 0.42 -21.59 -10.45
CA ILE A 755 1.00 -20.80 -11.52
C ILE A 755 0.11 -19.59 -11.76
N ILE A 756 0.71 -18.41 -11.87
CA ILE A 756 0.06 -17.18 -12.33
C ILE A 756 0.90 -16.66 -13.49
N GLU A 757 0.27 -16.51 -14.65
CA GLU A 757 0.93 -16.02 -15.85
C GLU A 757 0.18 -14.85 -16.46
N GLY A 758 0.90 -13.82 -16.91
CA GLY A 758 0.36 -12.61 -17.52
C GLY A 758 0.62 -12.51 -19.00
N GLY A 759 -0.31 -11.92 -19.73
CA GLY A 759 -0.18 -11.58 -21.15
C GLY A 759 -0.66 -10.16 -21.44
N GLN A 760 -0.26 -9.61 -22.58
CA GLN A 760 -0.68 -8.28 -23.02
C GLN A 760 -1.36 -8.36 -24.39
N LYS A 761 -2.36 -7.50 -24.63
CA LYS A 761 -3.06 -7.44 -25.94
C LYS A 761 -2.16 -7.07 -27.11
N ARG A 762 -1.05 -6.42 -26.85
CA ARG A 762 -0.07 -6.15 -27.91
C ARG A 762 0.64 -7.40 -28.42
N ASP A 763 0.73 -8.45 -27.56
CA ASP A 763 1.39 -9.71 -27.88
C ASP A 763 0.38 -10.74 -28.38
N TYR A 764 -0.88 -10.65 -27.91
CA TYR A 764 -1.98 -11.53 -28.26
C TYR A 764 -3.20 -10.71 -28.66
N ALA A 765 -3.68 -10.91 -29.88
CA ALA A 765 -4.84 -10.16 -30.40
C ALA A 765 -6.14 -10.44 -29.61
N THR A 766 -6.27 -11.61 -29.01
CA THR A 766 -7.48 -12.06 -28.29
C THR A 766 -7.11 -12.91 -27.08
N LEU A 767 -8.04 -13.02 -26.12
CA LEU A 767 -7.90 -13.96 -25.01
C LEU A 767 -7.76 -15.41 -25.52
N ASP A 768 -8.49 -15.78 -26.56
CA ASP A 768 -8.42 -17.14 -27.12
C ASP A 768 -7.01 -17.48 -27.66
N ALA A 769 -6.31 -16.52 -28.27
CA ALA A 769 -4.93 -16.70 -28.71
C ALA A 769 -3.98 -16.88 -27.50
N PHE A 770 -4.13 -16.08 -26.44
CA PHE A 770 -3.38 -16.26 -25.20
C PHE A 770 -3.67 -17.60 -24.54
N MET A 771 -4.96 -17.98 -24.46
CA MET A 771 -5.37 -19.29 -23.91
C MET A 771 -4.74 -20.46 -24.69
N ALA A 772 -4.72 -20.37 -26.01
CA ALA A 772 -4.14 -21.43 -26.85
C ALA A 772 -2.65 -21.60 -26.57
N ASP A 773 -1.90 -20.50 -26.48
CA ASP A 773 -0.47 -20.49 -26.19
C ASP A 773 -0.17 -21.06 -24.79
N VAL A 774 -0.90 -20.60 -23.75
CA VAL A 774 -0.76 -21.12 -22.36
C VAL A 774 -1.06 -22.63 -22.30
N LEU A 775 -2.06 -23.11 -23.04
CA LEU A 775 -2.43 -24.52 -23.03
C LEU A 775 -1.42 -25.39 -23.79
N ASP A 776 -0.71 -24.83 -24.76
CA ASP A 776 0.36 -25.51 -25.51
C ASP A 776 1.71 -25.48 -24.75
N ASN A 777 1.82 -24.66 -23.71
CA ASN A 777 3.04 -24.56 -22.91
C ASN A 777 3.42 -25.85 -22.19
N SER A 778 4.74 -26.04 -22.04
CA SER A 778 5.31 -27.17 -21.33
C SER A 778 5.06 -27.08 -19.82
N LEU A 779 3.99 -27.70 -19.34
CA LEU A 779 3.69 -27.90 -17.92
C LEU A 779 3.82 -29.37 -17.57
N ALA A 780 4.75 -29.71 -16.70
CA ALA A 780 4.96 -31.07 -16.24
C ALA A 780 5.13 -31.14 -14.71
N LEU A 781 4.61 -32.21 -14.14
CA LEU A 781 4.83 -32.56 -12.75
C LEU A 781 5.49 -33.93 -12.67
N TYR A 782 6.68 -34.03 -12.11
CA TYR A 782 7.46 -35.23 -12.00
C TYR A 782 7.49 -35.76 -10.58
N LYS A 783 7.37 -37.06 -10.38
CA LYS A 783 7.54 -37.68 -9.08
C LYS A 783 8.97 -37.55 -8.60
N THR A 784 9.11 -37.25 -7.32
CA THR A 784 10.40 -37.34 -6.63
C THR A 784 10.53 -38.68 -5.89
N VAL A 785 11.72 -38.95 -5.40
CA VAL A 785 11.97 -40.15 -4.57
C VAL A 785 11.23 -40.13 -3.23
N VAL A 786 10.77 -38.95 -2.81
CA VAL A 786 10.00 -38.76 -1.58
C VAL A 786 8.52 -38.86 -1.91
N PRO A 787 7.77 -39.83 -1.34
CA PRO A 787 6.34 -39.95 -1.58
C PRO A 787 5.59 -38.65 -1.26
N GLY A 788 4.68 -38.28 -2.15
CA GLY A 788 3.88 -37.04 -1.98
C GLY A 788 4.58 -35.75 -2.43
N TYR A 789 5.84 -35.83 -2.89
CA TYR A 789 6.58 -34.68 -3.37
C TYR A 789 6.83 -34.78 -4.86
N HIS A 790 6.74 -33.65 -5.54
CA HIS A 790 6.87 -33.55 -7.00
C HIS A 790 7.80 -32.42 -7.37
N THR A 791 8.37 -32.52 -8.54
CA THR A 791 9.07 -31.44 -9.21
C THR A 791 8.14 -30.87 -10.27
N LEU A 792 7.71 -29.63 -10.08
CA LEU A 792 6.99 -28.87 -11.08
C LEU A 792 8.02 -28.26 -12.05
N VAL A 793 7.75 -28.41 -13.34
CA VAL A 793 8.50 -27.76 -14.42
C VAL A 793 7.51 -27.01 -15.28
N TYR A 794 7.75 -25.73 -15.47
CA TYR A 794 6.89 -24.87 -16.27
C TYR A 794 7.71 -23.85 -17.05
N THR A 795 7.39 -23.72 -18.33
CA THR A 795 7.89 -22.64 -19.18
C THR A 795 6.68 -21.87 -19.70
N GLY A 796 6.61 -20.58 -19.40
CA GLY A 796 5.50 -19.72 -19.82
C GLY A 796 5.59 -19.28 -21.27
N CYS A 797 4.64 -18.43 -21.66
CA CYS A 797 4.54 -17.85 -22.99
C CYS A 797 5.66 -16.85 -23.29
N GLY A 798 5.96 -16.66 -24.58
CA GLY A 798 6.88 -15.66 -25.09
C GLY A 798 8.30 -16.15 -25.32
N GLU A 799 8.98 -15.51 -26.28
CA GLU A 799 10.32 -15.91 -26.74
C GLU A 799 11.40 -15.90 -25.66
N ASP A 800 11.24 -15.04 -24.65
CA ASP A 800 12.17 -14.88 -23.52
C ASP A 800 11.77 -15.70 -22.28
N ALA A 801 10.77 -16.59 -22.38
CA ALA A 801 10.30 -17.38 -21.27
C ALA A 801 11.38 -18.35 -20.78
N LYS A 802 11.60 -18.36 -19.46
CA LYS A 802 12.57 -19.26 -18.83
C LYS A 802 11.84 -20.38 -18.11
N GLU A 803 12.37 -21.57 -18.23
CA GLU A 803 11.90 -22.73 -17.47
C GLU A 803 12.06 -22.45 -15.95
N ILE A 804 10.98 -22.65 -15.22
CA ILE A 804 10.96 -22.65 -13.74
C ILE A 804 10.89 -24.11 -13.29
N VAL A 805 11.87 -24.53 -12.49
CA VAL A 805 11.84 -25.83 -11.83
C VAL A 805 11.62 -25.62 -10.35
N PHE A 806 10.52 -26.14 -9.82
CA PHE A 806 10.06 -25.91 -8.46
C PHE A 806 9.75 -27.22 -7.75
N ASN A 807 10.49 -27.56 -6.71
CA ASN A 807 10.21 -28.74 -5.90
C ASN A 807 9.09 -28.46 -4.89
N THR A 808 7.99 -29.21 -4.95
CA THR A 808 6.79 -28.95 -4.15
C THR A 808 6.88 -29.39 -2.70
N GLY A 809 7.92 -30.07 -2.30
CA GLY A 809 7.99 -30.66 -0.95
C GLY A 809 9.34 -30.53 -0.25
N SER A 810 10.38 -30.12 -0.93
CA SER A 810 11.72 -30.00 -0.35
C SER A 810 12.13 -28.57 -0.09
N LEU A 811 13.26 -28.41 0.60
CA LEU A 811 13.95 -27.13 0.79
C LEU A 811 14.92 -26.82 -0.36
N GLU A 812 14.79 -27.50 -1.49
CA GLU A 812 15.62 -27.17 -2.64
C GLU A 812 15.30 -25.79 -3.18
N ILE A 813 16.36 -25.07 -3.53
CA ILE A 813 16.24 -23.76 -4.18
C ILE A 813 15.67 -23.99 -5.58
N PRO A 814 14.61 -23.27 -5.98
CA PRO A 814 14.12 -23.31 -7.33
C PRO A 814 15.15 -22.85 -8.34
N THR A 815 15.06 -23.34 -9.57
CA THR A 815 15.86 -22.84 -10.68
C THR A 815 15.01 -22.09 -11.69
N ILE A 816 15.61 -21.10 -12.33
CA ILE A 816 15.04 -20.29 -13.40
C ILE A 816 16.02 -20.31 -14.56
N GLY A 817 15.63 -20.90 -15.71
CA GLY A 817 16.52 -21.10 -16.84
C GLY A 817 17.76 -21.93 -16.50
N GLY A 818 17.61 -22.90 -15.60
CA GLY A 818 18.68 -23.80 -15.16
C GLY A 818 19.61 -23.20 -14.09
N ALA A 819 19.46 -21.92 -13.72
CA ALA A 819 20.23 -21.28 -12.66
C ALA A 819 19.44 -21.23 -11.34
N TYR A 820 20.11 -21.50 -10.22
CA TYR A 820 19.51 -21.32 -8.90
C TYR A 820 19.21 -19.83 -8.64
N ILE A 821 18.11 -19.57 -7.92
CA ILE A 821 17.77 -18.21 -7.49
C ILE A 821 18.87 -17.70 -6.55
N ASP A 822 19.46 -16.56 -6.88
CA ASP A 822 20.45 -15.90 -6.04
C ASP A 822 19.77 -15.02 -4.99
N TYR A 823 19.64 -15.53 -3.78
CA TYR A 823 19.07 -14.79 -2.66
C TYR A 823 20.05 -13.80 -2.03
N ALA A 824 21.34 -13.88 -2.37
CA ALA A 824 22.34 -12.89 -1.99
C ALA A 824 22.54 -11.83 -3.08
N TYR A 825 21.46 -11.47 -3.75
CA TYR A 825 21.47 -10.57 -4.90
C TYR A 825 22.38 -9.35 -4.71
N PRO A 826 23.27 -9.05 -5.65
CA PRO A 826 24.33 -8.06 -5.44
C PRO A 826 23.85 -6.61 -5.44
N MET A 827 22.62 -6.35 -5.85
CA MET A 827 22.03 -5.02 -5.90
C MET A 827 21.01 -4.84 -4.78
N ALA A 828 21.01 -3.68 -4.14
CA ALA A 828 19.93 -3.27 -3.24
C ALA A 828 18.64 -2.95 -4.02
N PHE A 829 18.81 -2.31 -5.19
CA PHE A 829 17.76 -1.96 -6.12
C PHE A 829 18.27 -2.08 -7.54
N GLU A 830 17.48 -2.69 -8.44
CA GLU A 830 17.84 -2.80 -9.85
C GLU A 830 16.61 -2.78 -10.74
N SER A 831 16.62 -1.86 -11.68
CA SER A 831 15.76 -1.82 -12.86
C SER A 831 16.51 -1.06 -13.98
N PRO A 832 16.01 -0.96 -15.22
CA PRO A 832 16.58 -0.08 -16.23
C PRO A 832 16.63 1.39 -15.80
N TYR A 833 15.81 1.79 -14.80
CA TYR A 833 15.61 3.17 -14.39
C TYR A 833 16.17 3.51 -13.00
N MET A 834 16.59 2.50 -12.25
CA MET A 834 17.11 2.67 -10.89
C MET A 834 18.12 1.57 -10.58
N LYS A 835 19.31 1.95 -10.12
CA LYS A 835 20.38 1.03 -9.74
C LYS A 835 21.06 1.45 -8.45
N SER A 836 21.36 0.47 -7.61
CA SER A 836 22.16 0.65 -6.41
C SER A 836 22.83 -0.67 -6.03
N ALA A 837 24.12 -0.71 -6.00
CA ALA A 837 24.83 -1.88 -5.48
C ALA A 837 24.57 -2.02 -3.96
N TYR A 838 24.44 -3.26 -3.50
CA TYR A 838 24.22 -3.53 -2.07
C TYR A 838 25.35 -2.96 -1.22
N LYS A 839 25.00 -2.25 -0.17
CA LYS A 839 25.90 -1.55 0.76
C LYS A 839 26.63 -0.32 0.17
N SER A 840 26.39 0.06 -1.07
CA SER A 840 27.11 1.21 -1.64
C SER A 840 26.65 2.56 -1.09
N GLY A 841 25.38 2.71 -0.78
CA GLY A 841 24.79 4.01 -0.45
C GLY A 841 24.69 4.97 -1.62
N LEU A 842 25.00 4.51 -2.83
CA LEU A 842 24.89 5.27 -4.08
C LEU A 842 23.71 4.74 -4.86
N ILE A 843 22.74 5.60 -5.18
CA ILE A 843 21.56 5.24 -5.96
C ILE A 843 21.54 6.10 -7.22
N GLU A 844 21.55 5.46 -8.37
CA GLU A 844 21.44 6.10 -9.66
C GLU A 844 20.04 5.89 -10.23
N MET A 845 19.39 6.96 -10.60
CA MET A 845 18.10 6.92 -11.28
C MET A 845 18.24 7.63 -12.63
N ASN A 846 17.90 6.93 -13.70
CA ASN A 846 18.05 7.43 -15.04
C ASN A 846 16.83 7.05 -15.91
N THR A 847 16.30 8.01 -16.59
CA THR A 847 15.40 7.81 -17.73
C THR A 847 16.05 8.41 -18.96
N LYS A 848 15.42 8.29 -20.13
CA LYS A 848 15.95 8.95 -21.35
C LYS A 848 16.09 10.47 -21.23
N ARG A 849 15.46 11.10 -20.23
CA ARG A 849 15.28 12.56 -20.14
C ARG A 849 15.72 13.16 -18.82
N LEU A 850 15.70 12.39 -17.76
CA LEU A 850 15.94 12.86 -16.39
C LEU A 850 16.92 11.92 -15.70
N ASN A 851 17.70 12.48 -14.81
CA ASN A 851 18.56 11.73 -13.90
C ASN A 851 18.48 12.28 -12.47
N LEU A 852 18.76 11.44 -11.51
CA LEU A 852 18.91 11.81 -10.12
C LEU A 852 19.90 10.82 -9.47
N ASN A 853 20.89 11.36 -8.79
CA ASN A 853 21.83 10.57 -8.02
C ASN A 853 21.66 10.90 -6.54
N LEU A 854 21.47 9.87 -5.72
CA LEU A 854 21.47 10.00 -4.28
C LEU A 854 22.78 9.43 -3.74
N ASP A 855 23.40 10.18 -2.85
CA ASP A 855 24.68 9.80 -2.24
C ASP A 855 24.54 9.84 -0.72
N PHE A 856 24.27 8.69 -0.13
CA PHE A 856 24.24 8.50 1.32
C PHE A 856 25.64 8.25 1.89
N ALA A 857 26.57 7.74 1.09
CA ALA A 857 27.94 7.45 1.53
C ALA A 857 28.71 8.71 1.93
N ARG A 858 28.37 9.88 1.35
CA ARG A 858 28.99 11.17 1.71
C ARG A 858 28.75 11.59 3.17
N PHE A 859 27.70 11.06 3.80
CA PHE A 859 27.35 11.40 5.19
C PHE A 859 27.91 10.39 6.21
N GLU A 860 28.54 9.32 5.76
CA GLU A 860 29.18 8.37 6.67
C GLU A 860 30.32 9.06 7.41
N LYS A 861 30.48 8.75 8.69
CA LYS A 861 31.63 9.20 9.46
C LYS A 861 32.89 8.56 8.86
N LYS A 862 33.80 9.37 8.36
CA LYS A 862 35.14 8.93 7.90
C LYS A 862 36.02 8.47 9.06
#